data_18ca9392b8948f87cc02368790458665
#
_entry.id   18ca9392b8948f87cc02368790458665
#
_cell.length_a   1.000
_cell.length_b   1.000
_cell.length_c   1.000
_cell.angle_alpha   90.00
_cell.angle_beta   90.00
_cell.angle_gamma   90.00
#
_symmetry.space_group_name_H-M   'P 1'
#
loop_
_entity.id
_entity.type
_entity.pdbx_description
1 polymer ?
#
loop_
_entity_poly.entity_id
_entity_poly.type
_entity_poly.pdbx_seq_one_letter_code
_entity_poly.pdbx_strand_id
1 'polypeptide(L)'
;MCRSILIMIFCIRLMTKNKAMRQYRSLTAEEIFRLESQHCIASDWNDVKVTDGFRTDYIHHIRFSGPVWLGRFDEEFKLAGGITKHSGLYYATLYNIVVGDNCYIENVKNYLANYEIGDHTFIENVDIILVDGRSRFGNGVEVSVLNETGGREVYIHDRLSAHQAYIMTLYRHRPALIERMKRIVEDYAEENASEMGSIGSHVTIVNSGYIKNVRIGDYCQIEGAGRLKNGSVNSNRHAPVHIGYGVICDDFIISSGSHVEDGTMLTRCFVGQACHLGHTYSASDSLFFSNCQEENGEACAIFAGPFTVTHHKSTLLIAGMFSFMNAGSGSNQSNHMYKLGPIHQGALERGAKTTSDSYILWPARIGAFSLVMGRHVAHPDTSNLPFSYLIEDKNTTYLVPGVNLRSVGTIRDAQKWPKRDLRKDPHRLDQINYNLLSPYTIQKMMKGRNILKELARVSGETSEIYSYQSAKIKNSSLNNGIRFYETAIHKFLGNSIIKRLEVTEFKTDEEIRRRLLPDTAVGTGEWVDISGLIAPKSEIERLMDEIEKGTLTTVDEIHSRFAEMHANYYTYEWTWAYGKILEYYHLNPETITAKDVVSIVRQWQEAVVGLDRLVYEDAKKEFSLTSMTGFGADGSREEQKRDFEEVRGAFESNPFVTAVLEHIKVKTELGNELIGRLHGLL
;
A
#
# COMPACT_ATOMS: atom_id res chain seq x y z
N MET A 1 15.49 -48.99 -10.95
CA MET A 1 16.44 -48.16 -11.74
C MET A 1 15.82 -46.96 -12.47
N CYS A 2 14.69 -47.08 -13.18
CA CYS A 2 14.11 -45.91 -13.87
C CYS A 2 13.55 -44.79 -12.94
N ARG A 3 13.01 -45.13 -11.76
CA ARG A 3 12.48 -44.10 -10.81
C ARG A 3 13.60 -43.26 -10.19
N SER A 4 14.74 -43.88 -9.87
CA SER A 4 15.87 -43.14 -9.26
C SER A 4 16.57 -42.18 -10.26
N ILE A 5 16.58 -42.50 -11.52
CA ILE A 5 17.15 -41.61 -12.57
C ILE A 5 16.21 -40.44 -12.89
N LEU A 6 14.89 -40.64 -12.87
CA LEU A 6 13.92 -39.55 -13.03
C LEU A 6 13.95 -38.54 -11.83
N ILE A 7 14.10 -39.03 -10.60
CA ILE A 7 14.24 -38.20 -9.40
C ILE A 7 15.55 -37.40 -9.47
N MET A 8 16.64 -38.02 -9.91
CA MET A 8 17.93 -37.34 -10.07
C MET A 8 17.93 -36.28 -11.18
N ILE A 9 17.23 -36.49 -12.30
CA ILE A 9 17.06 -35.51 -13.38
C ILE A 9 16.09 -34.38 -12.98
N PHE A 10 15.08 -34.66 -12.13
CA PHE A 10 14.13 -33.65 -11.62
C PHE A 10 14.80 -32.76 -10.56
N CYS A 11 15.63 -33.32 -9.68
CA CYS A 11 16.44 -32.53 -8.73
C CYS A 11 17.45 -31.60 -9.42
N ILE A 12 18.00 -31.99 -10.60
CA ILE A 12 18.95 -31.17 -11.34
C ILE A 12 18.26 -29.96 -12.04
N ARG A 13 16.97 -30.04 -12.33
CA ARG A 13 16.22 -28.94 -12.98
C ARG A 13 15.77 -27.82 -12.04
N LEU A 14 15.75 -28.07 -10.73
CA LEU A 14 15.37 -27.10 -9.69
C LEU A 14 16.56 -26.36 -9.07
N MET A 15 17.79 -26.68 -9.44
CA MET A 15 18.96 -25.91 -9.03
C MET A 15 18.92 -24.54 -9.72
N THR A 16 18.76 -23.47 -8.96
CA THR A 16 18.87 -22.10 -9.45
C THR A 16 20.15 -21.90 -10.23
N LYS A 17 20.15 -21.08 -11.30
CA LYS A 17 21.27 -20.84 -12.22
C LYS A 17 22.64 -20.59 -11.56
N ASN A 18 22.66 -20.13 -10.30
CA ASN A 18 23.90 -19.89 -9.54
C ASN A 18 24.49 -21.16 -8.87
N LYS A 19 23.70 -22.21 -8.62
CA LYS A 19 24.16 -23.44 -7.98
C LYS A 19 24.75 -24.46 -8.95
N ALA A 20 24.43 -24.39 -10.22
CA ALA A 20 25.00 -25.27 -11.25
C ALA A 20 26.52 -25.10 -11.43
N MET A 21 27.16 -24.12 -10.78
CA MET A 21 28.62 -23.89 -10.89
C MET A 21 29.46 -24.38 -9.68
N ARG A 22 28.85 -24.86 -8.58
CA ARG A 22 29.63 -25.40 -7.45
C ARG A 22 29.96 -26.85 -7.71
N GLN A 23 31.26 -27.16 -7.64
CA GLN A 23 31.74 -28.54 -7.70
C GLN A 23 31.72 -29.11 -6.27
N TYR A 24 31.04 -30.23 -6.10
CA TYR A 24 31.00 -30.97 -4.86
C TYR A 24 31.76 -32.31 -5.01
N ARG A 25 32.49 -32.69 -3.98
CA ARG A 25 33.18 -33.98 -3.87
C ARG A 25 32.68 -34.74 -2.65
N SER A 26 33.00 -36.03 -2.62
CA SER A 26 32.82 -36.83 -1.42
C SER A 26 33.84 -36.43 -0.35
N LEU A 27 33.51 -36.69 0.90
CA LEU A 27 34.48 -36.60 2.03
C LEU A 27 35.59 -37.62 1.85
N THR A 28 36.80 -37.26 2.28
CA THR A 28 37.90 -38.19 2.41
C THR A 28 37.77 -39.00 3.72
N ALA A 29 38.45 -40.13 3.83
CA ALA A 29 38.47 -40.94 5.06
C ALA A 29 39.02 -40.13 6.26
N GLU A 30 40.00 -39.24 6.03
CA GLU A 30 40.55 -38.38 7.08
C GLU A 30 39.53 -37.34 7.56
N GLU A 31 38.79 -36.73 6.64
CA GLU A 31 37.71 -35.78 6.99
C GLU A 31 36.59 -36.46 7.77
N ILE A 32 36.18 -37.67 7.39
CA ILE A 32 35.20 -38.47 8.13
C ILE A 32 35.70 -38.75 9.54
N PHE A 33 36.94 -39.24 9.70
CA PHE A 33 37.51 -39.51 11.00
C PHE A 33 37.57 -38.26 11.89
N ARG A 34 37.92 -37.10 11.34
CA ARG A 34 37.90 -35.82 12.08
C ARG A 34 36.50 -35.45 12.51
N LEU A 35 35.50 -35.53 11.63
CA LEU A 35 34.11 -35.24 11.94
C LEU A 35 33.56 -36.17 13.04
N GLU A 36 33.87 -37.46 12.97
CA GLU A 36 33.48 -38.41 14.03
C GLU A 36 34.16 -38.09 15.38
N SER A 37 35.42 -37.66 15.36
CA SER A 37 36.12 -37.21 16.57
C SER A 37 35.52 -35.91 17.17
N GLN A 38 34.84 -35.12 16.37
CA GLN A 38 34.09 -33.91 16.76
C GLN A 38 32.61 -34.22 17.08
N HIS A 39 32.30 -35.49 17.34
CA HIS A 39 30.96 -35.98 17.67
C HIS A 39 29.92 -35.80 16.58
N CYS A 40 30.35 -35.78 15.32
CA CYS A 40 29.42 -35.80 14.17
C CYS A 40 29.12 -37.26 13.82
N ILE A 41 27.89 -37.51 13.36
CA ILE A 41 27.43 -38.81 12.88
C ILE A 41 26.63 -38.63 11.59
N ALA A 42 26.70 -39.57 10.67
CA ALA A 42 25.90 -39.62 9.49
C ALA A 42 25.16 -40.96 9.35
N SER A 43 23.96 -40.96 8.77
CA SER A 43 23.27 -42.20 8.43
C SER A 43 24.04 -42.96 7.34
N ASP A 44 24.59 -42.22 6.37
CA ASP A 44 25.55 -42.68 5.35
C ASP A 44 26.47 -41.48 5.00
N TRP A 45 27.78 -41.63 5.21
CA TRP A 45 28.76 -40.59 4.85
C TRP A 45 28.84 -40.35 3.35
N ASN A 46 28.41 -41.30 2.51
CA ASN A 46 28.32 -41.10 1.07
C ASN A 46 27.28 -40.07 0.63
N ASP A 47 26.31 -39.79 1.47
CA ASP A 47 25.28 -38.77 1.22
C ASP A 47 25.77 -37.34 1.52
N VAL A 48 26.91 -37.21 2.22
CA VAL A 48 27.50 -35.91 2.56
C VAL A 48 28.52 -35.52 1.50
N LYS A 49 28.27 -34.41 0.82
CA LYS A 49 29.15 -33.82 -0.20
C LYS A 49 29.61 -32.45 0.24
N VAL A 50 30.83 -32.10 -0.13
CA VAL A 50 31.47 -30.85 0.30
C VAL A 50 32.12 -30.16 -0.88
N THR A 51 32.23 -28.82 -0.83
CA THR A 51 32.98 -28.05 -1.82
C THR A 51 34.47 -28.18 -1.65
N ASP A 52 35.26 -27.87 -2.68
CA ASP A 52 36.70 -27.69 -2.53
C ASP A 52 36.97 -26.55 -1.53
N GLY A 53 37.93 -26.75 -0.62
CA GLY A 53 38.20 -25.84 0.48
C GLY A 53 37.32 -26.03 1.72
N PHE A 54 36.46 -27.04 1.74
CA PHE A 54 35.75 -27.42 2.98
C PHE A 54 36.72 -27.73 4.11
N ARG A 55 36.44 -27.29 5.32
CA ARG A 55 37.22 -27.49 6.54
C ARG A 55 36.36 -28.12 7.61
N THR A 56 36.85 -29.18 8.21
CA THR A 56 36.19 -29.91 9.31
C THR A 56 36.24 -29.16 10.65
N ASP A 57 37.20 -28.24 10.83
CA ASP A 57 37.50 -27.59 12.11
C ASP A 57 36.31 -26.91 12.81
N TYR A 58 35.31 -26.53 12.02
CA TYR A 58 34.14 -25.76 12.47
C TYR A 58 32.82 -26.55 12.40
N ILE A 59 32.87 -27.87 12.43
CA ILE A 59 31.71 -28.76 12.37
C ILE A 59 31.69 -29.66 13.60
N HIS A 60 30.78 -29.39 14.54
CA HIS A 60 30.74 -30.09 15.82
C HIS A 60 29.33 -30.54 16.19
N HIS A 61 29.20 -31.79 16.72
CA HIS A 61 27.92 -32.32 17.23
C HIS A 61 26.80 -32.28 16.22
N ILE A 62 27.05 -32.61 14.94
CA ILE A 62 26.06 -32.65 13.89
C ILE A 62 25.62 -34.07 13.59
N ARG A 63 24.29 -34.24 13.44
CA ARG A 63 23.71 -35.45 12.88
C ARG A 63 23.30 -35.18 11.42
N PHE A 64 23.95 -35.86 10.49
CA PHE A 64 23.60 -35.80 9.04
C PHE A 64 22.69 -36.98 8.69
N SER A 65 21.66 -36.72 7.86
CA SER A 65 20.75 -37.74 7.33
C SER A 65 20.24 -37.35 5.95
N GLY A 66 20.09 -38.30 5.05
CA GLY A 66 19.79 -38.04 3.66
C GLY A 66 20.87 -37.21 2.97
N PRO A 67 20.59 -36.70 1.74
CA PRO A 67 21.54 -35.90 0.95
C PRO A 67 21.88 -34.59 1.64
N VAL A 68 23.17 -34.31 1.88
CA VAL A 68 23.67 -33.06 2.48
C VAL A 68 24.81 -32.51 1.65
N TRP A 69 24.73 -31.23 1.29
CA TRP A 69 25.78 -30.53 0.55
C TRP A 69 26.26 -29.32 1.37
N LEU A 70 27.56 -29.23 1.62
CA LEU A 70 28.14 -28.19 2.46
C LEU A 70 29.12 -27.33 1.68
N GLY A 71 28.99 -26.02 1.82
CA GLY A 71 29.95 -25.02 1.37
C GLY A 71 31.20 -24.97 2.26
N ARG A 72 32.00 -23.92 2.12
CA ARG A 72 33.18 -23.66 2.96
C ARG A 72 32.80 -22.75 4.13
N PHE A 73 33.64 -22.75 5.18
CA PHE A 73 33.44 -21.99 6.41
C PHE A 73 34.74 -21.25 6.76
N ASP A 74 34.95 -20.04 6.23
CA ASP A 74 36.22 -19.29 6.32
C ASP A 74 36.05 -17.91 6.98
N GLU A 75 34.83 -17.50 7.34
CA GLU A 75 34.55 -16.17 7.83
C GLU A 75 34.04 -16.14 9.27
N GLU A 76 34.09 -14.95 9.86
CA GLU A 76 33.61 -14.68 11.22
C GLU A 76 32.44 -13.70 11.21
N PHE A 77 31.45 -13.97 12.07
CA PHE A 77 30.33 -13.06 12.36
C PHE A 77 30.68 -12.22 13.58
N LYS A 78 30.62 -10.91 13.43
CA LYS A 78 30.77 -9.96 14.53
C LYS A 78 29.38 -9.61 15.09
N LEU A 79 29.14 -9.98 16.32
CA LEU A 79 27.87 -9.79 17.01
C LEU A 79 27.92 -8.56 17.94
N ALA A 80 26.75 -8.12 18.39
CA ALA A 80 26.62 -7.08 19.40
C ALA A 80 27.39 -7.44 20.66
N GLY A 81 27.95 -6.45 21.37
CA GLY A 81 28.77 -6.69 22.57
C GLY A 81 30.21 -7.13 22.29
N GLY A 82 30.63 -7.20 21.02
CA GLY A 82 32.02 -7.51 20.64
C GLY A 82 32.36 -8.99 20.57
N ILE A 83 31.35 -9.88 20.58
CA ILE A 83 31.54 -11.32 20.42
C ILE A 83 31.74 -11.63 18.93
N THR A 84 32.70 -12.52 18.66
CA THR A 84 32.97 -13.06 17.33
C THR A 84 32.63 -14.54 17.29
N LYS A 85 31.89 -15.00 16.28
CA LYS A 85 31.59 -16.41 16.03
C LYS A 85 32.10 -16.81 14.66
N HIS A 86 32.84 -17.89 14.56
CA HIS A 86 33.30 -18.40 13.27
C HIS A 86 32.20 -19.16 12.56
N SER A 87 32.05 -18.96 11.24
CA SER A 87 31.13 -19.73 10.38
C SER A 87 31.34 -21.22 10.58
N GLY A 88 30.28 -22.00 10.59
CA GLY A 88 30.33 -23.42 10.88
C GLY A 88 28.98 -24.00 11.31
N LEU A 89 28.99 -25.27 11.68
CA LEU A 89 27.79 -26.01 12.06
C LEU A 89 27.98 -26.60 13.46
N TYR A 90 27.05 -26.31 14.36
CA TYR A 90 27.17 -26.70 15.76
C TYR A 90 25.81 -27.17 16.33
N TYR A 91 25.77 -28.34 16.96
CA TYR A 91 24.60 -28.85 17.69
C TYR A 91 23.29 -28.82 16.84
N ALA A 92 23.27 -29.52 15.71
CA ALA A 92 22.08 -29.60 14.85
C ALA A 92 21.87 -30.98 14.23
N THR A 93 20.62 -31.28 13.90
CA THR A 93 20.26 -32.41 13.02
C THR A 93 19.85 -31.85 11.66
N LEU A 94 20.52 -32.30 10.61
CA LEU A 94 20.33 -31.81 9.23
C LEU A 94 19.84 -32.97 8.35
N TYR A 95 18.74 -32.75 7.65
CA TYR A 95 18.14 -33.75 6.76
C TYR A 95 17.84 -33.14 5.38
N ASN A 96 18.40 -33.75 4.33
CA ASN A 96 18.18 -33.32 2.94
C ASN A 96 18.36 -31.79 2.78
N ILE A 97 19.60 -31.32 2.90
CA ILE A 97 19.91 -29.90 3.01
C ILE A 97 21.09 -29.47 2.16
N VAL A 98 21.05 -28.26 1.65
CA VAL A 98 22.17 -27.57 1.03
C VAL A 98 22.53 -26.37 1.92
N VAL A 99 23.77 -26.28 2.38
CA VAL A 99 24.30 -25.16 3.14
C VAL A 99 25.30 -24.39 2.28
N GLY A 100 25.07 -23.11 2.09
CA GLY A 100 25.96 -22.21 1.35
C GLY A 100 27.29 -21.93 2.06
N ASP A 101 28.10 -21.05 1.44
CA ASP A 101 29.37 -20.66 2.02
C ASP A 101 29.20 -19.73 3.22
N ASN A 102 30.10 -19.90 4.18
CA ASN A 102 30.21 -19.00 5.34
C ASN A 102 28.93 -18.88 6.18
N CYS A 103 28.12 -19.94 6.21
CA CYS A 103 26.96 -20.00 7.08
C CYS A 103 27.35 -20.30 8.51
N TYR A 104 26.57 -19.82 9.47
CA TYR A 104 26.62 -20.22 10.87
C TYR A 104 25.29 -20.85 11.26
N ILE A 105 25.31 -22.10 11.75
CA ILE A 105 24.12 -22.81 12.22
C ILE A 105 24.44 -23.42 13.57
N GLU A 106 23.78 -22.94 14.63
CA GLU A 106 23.99 -23.43 16.00
C GLU A 106 22.67 -23.64 16.73
N ASN A 107 22.64 -24.73 17.54
CA ASN A 107 21.56 -24.99 18.47
C ASN A 107 20.17 -25.05 17.82
N VAL A 108 20.02 -25.86 16.74
CA VAL A 108 18.73 -26.24 16.22
C VAL A 108 18.19 -27.40 17.05
N LYS A 109 17.21 -27.11 17.91
CA LYS A 109 16.78 -28.02 18.99
C LYS A 109 16.20 -29.35 18.49
N ASN A 110 15.44 -29.33 17.38
CA ASN A 110 14.90 -30.53 16.78
C ASN A 110 15.68 -30.90 15.50
N TYR A 111 15.31 -30.30 14.38
CA TYR A 111 16.01 -30.52 13.12
C TYR A 111 15.74 -29.40 12.11
N LEU A 112 16.62 -29.35 11.10
CA LEU A 112 16.48 -28.54 9.91
C LEU A 112 16.39 -29.46 8.71
N ALA A 113 15.28 -29.40 7.94
CA ALA A 113 14.96 -30.38 6.92
C ALA A 113 14.39 -29.78 5.63
N ASN A 114 14.89 -30.30 4.48
CA ASN A 114 14.38 -29.97 3.15
C ASN A 114 14.56 -28.49 2.79
N TYR A 115 15.76 -27.93 3.01
CA TYR A 115 16.07 -26.54 2.69
C TYR A 115 17.36 -26.36 1.92
N GLU A 116 17.36 -25.34 1.09
CA GLU A 116 18.55 -24.72 0.55
C GLU A 116 18.81 -23.40 1.28
N ILE A 117 19.99 -23.27 1.89
CA ILE A 117 20.43 -22.11 2.66
C ILE A 117 21.49 -21.37 1.85
N GLY A 118 21.25 -20.09 1.59
CA GLY A 118 22.16 -19.19 0.89
C GLY A 118 23.39 -18.82 1.73
N ASP A 119 24.34 -18.14 1.11
CA ASP A 119 25.63 -17.80 1.69
C ASP A 119 25.49 -16.77 2.83
N HIS A 120 26.44 -16.79 3.77
CA HIS A 120 26.52 -15.84 4.90
C HIS A 120 25.25 -15.79 5.76
N THR A 121 24.51 -16.89 5.85
CA THR A 121 23.29 -17.01 6.64
C THR A 121 23.62 -17.42 8.06
N PHE A 122 22.97 -16.76 9.04
CA PHE A 122 23.17 -16.97 10.47
C PHE A 122 21.89 -17.53 11.10
N ILE A 123 21.93 -18.76 11.60
CA ILE A 123 20.82 -19.45 12.26
C ILE A 123 21.26 -19.88 13.65
N GLU A 124 20.61 -19.37 14.69
CA GLU A 124 20.97 -19.71 16.07
C GLU A 124 19.73 -19.83 16.95
N ASN A 125 19.75 -20.89 17.80
CA ASN A 125 18.71 -21.10 18.81
C ASN A 125 17.30 -21.14 18.23
N VAL A 126 17.05 -22.07 17.30
CA VAL A 126 15.76 -22.26 16.63
C VAL A 126 15.19 -23.62 16.99
N ASP A 127 13.86 -23.71 17.18
CA ASP A 127 13.26 -24.99 17.54
C ASP A 127 13.24 -25.96 16.36
N ILE A 128 12.72 -25.56 15.22
CA ILE A 128 12.60 -26.41 14.03
C ILE A 128 12.42 -25.58 12.75
N ILE A 129 13.05 -25.99 11.66
CA ILE A 129 12.83 -25.45 10.31
C ILE A 129 12.63 -26.62 9.34
N LEU A 130 11.45 -26.70 8.69
CA LEU A 130 11.19 -27.81 7.77
C LEU A 130 10.28 -27.44 6.60
N VAL A 131 10.45 -28.13 5.49
CA VAL A 131 9.39 -28.30 4.47
C VAL A 131 8.83 -29.72 4.58
N ASP A 132 7.51 -29.83 4.64
CA ASP A 132 6.78 -31.09 4.75
C ASP A 132 5.91 -31.29 3.49
N GLY A 133 6.37 -32.20 2.64
CA GLY A 133 5.77 -32.43 1.34
C GLY A 133 5.95 -31.30 0.33
N ARG A 134 5.10 -31.27 -0.68
CA ARG A 134 5.12 -30.22 -1.71
C ARG A 134 4.37 -28.99 -1.19
N SER A 135 5.04 -27.84 -1.14
CA SER A 135 4.51 -26.57 -0.64
C SER A 135 4.49 -25.52 -1.74
N ARG A 136 3.47 -24.66 -1.76
CA ARG A 136 3.36 -23.46 -2.58
C ARG A 136 3.81 -22.21 -1.80
N PHE A 137 4.25 -22.36 -0.56
CA PHE A 137 4.77 -21.29 0.30
C PHE A 137 3.81 -20.08 0.39
N GLY A 138 2.53 -20.33 0.64
CA GLY A 138 1.51 -19.30 0.76
C GLY A 138 0.93 -18.81 -0.58
N ASN A 139 1.55 -19.10 -1.72
CA ASN A 139 1.01 -18.72 -3.01
C ASN A 139 -0.26 -19.50 -3.34
N GLY A 140 -1.30 -18.80 -3.79
CA GLY A 140 -2.61 -19.38 -4.10
C GLY A 140 -3.54 -19.57 -2.89
N VAL A 141 -3.15 -19.10 -1.69
CA VAL A 141 -4.05 -19.08 -0.52
C VAL A 141 -5.20 -18.13 -0.79
N GLU A 142 -6.42 -18.59 -0.51
CA GLU A 142 -7.64 -17.81 -0.62
C GLU A 142 -7.82 -16.92 0.62
N VAL A 143 -8.00 -15.62 0.39
CA VAL A 143 -8.26 -14.61 1.42
C VAL A 143 -9.64 -14.01 1.18
N SER A 144 -10.56 -14.20 2.12
CA SER A 144 -11.94 -13.71 2.03
C SER A 144 -12.01 -12.26 2.46
N VAL A 145 -11.96 -11.32 1.50
CA VAL A 145 -12.02 -9.88 1.80
C VAL A 145 -13.42 -9.31 1.65
N LEU A 146 -13.72 -8.25 2.37
CA LEU A 146 -14.99 -7.51 2.41
C LEU A 146 -16.20 -8.31 2.86
N ASN A 147 -16.06 -9.61 3.09
CA ASN A 147 -17.12 -10.46 3.55
C ASN A 147 -16.55 -11.68 4.29
N GLU A 148 -16.75 -11.74 5.59
CA GLU A 148 -16.25 -12.84 6.43
C GLU A 148 -16.82 -14.23 6.05
N THR A 149 -17.92 -14.27 5.32
CA THR A 149 -18.55 -15.52 4.84
C THR A 149 -18.12 -15.92 3.43
N GLY A 150 -17.16 -15.18 2.83
CA GLY A 150 -16.64 -15.47 1.49
C GLY A 150 -17.43 -14.83 0.35
N GLY A 151 -17.06 -15.17 -0.89
CA GLY A 151 -17.67 -14.69 -2.13
C GLY A 151 -16.86 -13.58 -2.84
N ARG A 152 -15.77 -13.11 -2.22
CA ARG A 152 -14.83 -12.14 -2.79
C ARG A 152 -13.38 -12.52 -2.55
N GLU A 153 -13.08 -13.80 -2.66
CA GLU A 153 -11.75 -14.34 -2.40
C GLU A 153 -10.71 -13.75 -3.34
N VAL A 154 -9.61 -13.32 -2.77
CA VAL A 154 -8.39 -12.95 -3.47
C VAL A 154 -7.37 -14.04 -3.25
N TYR A 155 -6.78 -14.55 -4.32
CA TYR A 155 -5.73 -15.55 -4.26
C TYR A 155 -4.39 -14.83 -4.10
N ILE A 156 -3.81 -14.87 -2.90
CA ILE A 156 -2.56 -14.17 -2.61
C ILE A 156 -1.37 -14.86 -3.27
N HIS A 157 -0.41 -14.07 -3.71
CA HIS A 157 0.85 -14.55 -4.30
C HIS A 157 1.95 -13.50 -4.15
N ASP A 158 3.20 -13.90 -4.33
CA ASP A 158 4.39 -13.06 -4.10
C ASP A 158 4.39 -11.74 -4.89
N ARG A 159 3.66 -11.69 -5.99
CA ARG A 159 3.57 -10.54 -6.91
C ARG A 159 2.22 -9.83 -6.86
N LEU A 160 1.41 -10.04 -5.82
CA LEU A 160 0.09 -9.41 -5.72
C LEU A 160 0.21 -7.89 -5.57
N SER A 161 -0.52 -7.15 -6.40
CA SER A 161 -0.70 -5.70 -6.26
C SER A 161 -2.11 -5.33 -5.79
N ALA A 162 -2.24 -4.13 -5.20
CA ALA A 162 -3.52 -3.57 -4.82
C ALA A 162 -4.51 -3.51 -6.00
N HIS A 163 -3.99 -3.24 -7.20
CA HIS A 163 -4.79 -3.10 -8.42
C HIS A 163 -5.37 -4.42 -8.89
N GLN A 164 -4.55 -5.47 -8.89
CA GLN A 164 -4.99 -6.83 -9.21
C GLN A 164 -6.02 -7.32 -8.19
N ALA A 165 -5.73 -7.16 -6.91
CA ALA A 165 -6.65 -7.52 -5.83
C ALA A 165 -7.97 -6.73 -5.92
N TYR A 166 -7.93 -5.44 -6.25
CA TYR A 166 -9.12 -4.62 -6.47
C TYR A 166 -10.01 -5.17 -7.56
N ILE A 167 -9.44 -5.55 -8.70
CA ILE A 167 -10.19 -6.16 -9.82
C ILE A 167 -10.80 -7.49 -9.37
N MET A 168 -10.03 -8.37 -8.74
CA MET A 168 -10.53 -9.66 -8.23
C MET A 168 -11.66 -9.50 -7.22
N THR A 169 -11.61 -8.47 -6.39
CA THR A 169 -12.60 -8.22 -5.33
C THR A 169 -13.89 -7.60 -5.86
N LEU A 170 -13.81 -6.56 -6.72
CA LEU A 170 -14.94 -5.70 -7.04
C LEU A 170 -15.55 -5.93 -8.43
N TYR A 171 -14.87 -6.68 -9.32
CA TYR A 171 -15.39 -6.98 -10.66
C TYR A 171 -16.00 -8.39 -10.77
N ARG A 172 -16.59 -8.89 -9.68
CA ARG A 172 -17.26 -10.22 -9.63
C ARG A 172 -18.42 -10.38 -10.62
N HIS A 173 -18.94 -9.26 -11.13
CA HIS A 173 -19.93 -9.27 -12.23
C HIS A 173 -19.33 -9.70 -13.59
N ARG A 174 -18.01 -9.92 -13.67
CA ARG A 174 -17.30 -10.49 -14.83
C ARG A 174 -16.71 -11.86 -14.46
N PRO A 175 -17.52 -12.91 -14.36
CA PRO A 175 -17.06 -14.22 -13.86
C PRO A 175 -15.95 -14.84 -14.71
N ALA A 176 -15.94 -14.63 -16.03
CA ALA A 176 -14.90 -15.13 -16.91
C ALA A 176 -13.52 -14.48 -16.61
N LEU A 177 -13.50 -13.17 -16.31
CA LEU A 177 -12.31 -12.47 -15.86
C LEU A 177 -11.77 -13.08 -14.57
N ILE A 178 -12.63 -13.24 -13.57
CA ILE A 178 -12.22 -13.75 -12.26
C ILE A 178 -11.66 -15.18 -12.38
N GLU A 179 -12.33 -16.03 -13.12
CA GLU A 179 -11.86 -17.39 -13.38
C GLU A 179 -10.51 -17.41 -14.11
N ARG A 180 -10.32 -16.50 -15.07
CA ARG A 180 -9.02 -16.39 -15.77
C ARG A 180 -7.93 -15.90 -14.85
N MET A 181 -8.18 -14.86 -14.06
CA MET A 181 -7.22 -14.36 -13.06
C MET A 181 -6.86 -15.43 -12.03
N LYS A 182 -7.84 -16.21 -11.58
CA LYS A 182 -7.60 -17.35 -10.68
C LYS A 182 -6.61 -18.33 -11.30
N ARG A 183 -6.82 -18.73 -12.55
CA ARG A 183 -5.91 -19.66 -13.26
C ARG A 183 -4.50 -19.11 -13.37
N ILE A 184 -4.34 -17.82 -13.72
CA ILE A 184 -3.02 -17.18 -13.79
C ILE A 184 -2.30 -17.27 -12.43
N VAL A 185 -3.01 -17.07 -11.32
CA VAL A 185 -2.42 -17.21 -9.99
C VAL A 185 -2.16 -18.69 -9.63
N GLU A 186 -3.02 -19.61 -10.01
CA GLU A 186 -2.81 -21.05 -9.81
C GLU A 186 -1.59 -21.55 -10.57
N ASP A 187 -1.42 -21.14 -11.83
CA ASP A 187 -0.24 -21.47 -12.63
C ASP A 187 1.03 -20.90 -11.98
N TYR A 188 1.01 -19.64 -11.57
CA TYR A 188 2.11 -19.02 -10.82
C TYR A 188 2.44 -19.76 -9.53
N ALA A 189 1.45 -20.13 -8.74
CA ALA A 189 1.62 -20.85 -7.48
C ALA A 189 2.21 -22.26 -7.71
N GLU A 190 1.78 -22.93 -8.78
CA GLU A 190 2.27 -24.26 -9.13
C GLU A 190 3.72 -24.24 -9.65
N GLU A 191 4.09 -23.23 -10.44
CA GLU A 191 5.47 -23.01 -10.89
C GLU A 191 6.43 -22.77 -9.72
N ASN A 192 5.93 -22.17 -8.62
CA ASN A 192 6.68 -21.87 -7.41
C ASN A 192 6.61 -22.99 -6.34
N ALA A 193 5.84 -24.03 -6.58
CA ALA A 193 5.70 -25.14 -5.63
C ALA A 193 6.94 -26.04 -5.61
N SER A 194 7.39 -26.42 -4.42
CA SER A 194 8.58 -27.26 -4.22
C SER A 194 8.47 -28.10 -2.95
N GLU A 195 9.20 -29.23 -2.92
CA GLU A 195 9.46 -30.02 -1.72
C GLU A 195 10.69 -29.51 -0.95
N MET A 196 11.44 -28.59 -1.56
CA MET A 196 12.59 -27.92 -0.95
C MET A 196 12.26 -26.45 -0.71
N GLY A 197 12.46 -25.98 0.51
CA GLY A 197 12.39 -24.56 0.86
C GLY A 197 13.69 -23.84 0.49
N SER A 198 13.65 -22.52 0.52
CA SER A 198 14.85 -21.70 0.39
C SER A 198 14.94 -20.66 1.50
N ILE A 199 16.13 -20.53 2.06
CA ILE A 199 16.56 -19.42 2.91
C ILE A 199 17.64 -18.69 2.12
N GLY A 200 17.42 -17.42 1.81
CA GLY A 200 18.32 -16.60 0.99
C GLY A 200 19.68 -16.37 1.63
N SER A 201 20.51 -15.58 0.97
CA SER A 201 21.82 -15.18 1.48
C SER A 201 21.72 -14.01 2.46
N HIS A 202 22.67 -13.93 3.42
CA HIS A 202 22.72 -12.89 4.46
C HIS A 202 21.46 -12.82 5.33
N VAL A 203 20.79 -13.96 5.51
CA VAL A 203 19.62 -14.06 6.39
C VAL A 203 20.07 -14.30 7.83
N THR A 204 19.37 -13.69 8.78
CA THR A 204 19.55 -13.94 10.22
C THR A 204 18.27 -14.54 10.78
N ILE A 205 18.34 -15.71 11.43
CA ILE A 205 17.20 -16.33 12.13
C ILE A 205 17.69 -16.70 13.53
N VAL A 206 17.19 -15.99 14.55
CA VAL A 206 17.63 -16.22 15.93
C VAL A 206 16.45 -16.35 16.89
N ASN A 207 16.63 -17.17 17.91
CA ASN A 207 15.68 -17.33 19.03
C ASN A 207 14.23 -17.64 18.57
N SER A 208 14.06 -18.35 17.45
CA SER A 208 12.76 -18.55 16.83
C SER A 208 12.20 -19.95 17.07
N GLY A 209 10.89 -20.06 17.08
CA GLY A 209 10.18 -21.31 17.32
C GLY A 209 10.00 -22.16 16.05
N TYR A 210 8.75 -22.29 15.60
CA TYR A 210 8.33 -23.21 14.55
C TYR A 210 8.27 -22.53 13.18
N ILE A 211 9.16 -22.96 12.26
CA ILE A 211 9.16 -22.49 10.86
C ILE A 211 8.88 -23.66 9.93
N LYS A 212 7.69 -23.67 9.29
CA LYS A 212 7.25 -24.78 8.42
C LYS A 212 6.72 -24.28 7.09
N ASN A 213 7.25 -24.83 5.98
CA ASN A 213 6.79 -24.50 4.62
C ASN A 213 6.89 -22.99 4.34
N VAL A 214 8.03 -22.37 4.68
CA VAL A 214 8.27 -20.94 4.50
C VAL A 214 9.46 -20.71 3.58
N ARG A 215 9.26 -19.90 2.53
CA ARG A 215 10.36 -19.40 1.71
C ARG A 215 10.81 -18.05 2.25
N ILE A 216 12.12 -17.86 2.43
CA ILE A 216 12.72 -16.65 3.00
C ILE A 216 13.71 -16.07 2.01
N GLY A 217 13.49 -14.82 1.60
CA GLY A 217 14.37 -14.09 0.69
C GLY A 217 15.65 -13.58 1.35
N ASP A 218 16.56 -13.01 0.54
CA ASP A 218 17.86 -12.53 0.99
C ASP A 218 17.75 -11.39 2.01
N TYR A 219 18.74 -11.24 2.86
CA TYR A 219 18.87 -10.17 3.87
C TYR A 219 17.71 -10.08 4.87
N CYS A 220 16.88 -11.11 5.00
CA CYS A 220 15.79 -11.14 5.97
C CYS A 220 16.36 -11.26 7.40
N GLN A 221 15.69 -10.58 8.35
CA GLN A 221 15.97 -10.69 9.78
C GLN A 221 14.74 -11.26 10.48
N ILE A 222 14.90 -12.41 11.15
CA ILE A 222 13.85 -13.05 11.95
C ILE A 222 14.38 -13.25 13.36
N GLU A 223 13.80 -12.52 14.31
CA GLU A 223 14.25 -12.51 15.71
C GLU A 223 13.08 -12.85 16.64
N GLY A 224 13.13 -14.02 17.25
CA GLY A 224 12.15 -14.43 18.27
C GLY A 224 10.74 -14.71 17.75
N ALA A 225 10.58 -15.01 16.46
CA ALA A 225 9.29 -15.41 15.91
C ALA A 225 8.77 -16.69 16.58
N GLY A 226 7.50 -16.67 16.99
CA GLY A 226 6.87 -17.84 17.64
C GLY A 226 6.52 -18.94 16.64
N ARG A 227 5.84 -18.61 15.56
CA ARG A 227 5.46 -19.55 14.50
C ARG A 227 5.30 -18.86 13.15
N LEU A 228 5.95 -19.43 12.14
CA LEU A 228 5.74 -19.07 10.73
C LEU A 228 5.37 -20.33 9.96
N LYS A 229 4.21 -20.36 9.32
CA LYS A 229 3.71 -21.55 8.63
C LYS A 229 3.06 -21.21 7.30
N ASN A 230 3.45 -21.95 6.26
CA ASN A 230 2.91 -21.85 4.91
C ASN A 230 2.95 -20.40 4.38
N GLY A 231 4.15 -19.90 4.11
CA GLY A 231 4.30 -18.49 3.69
C GLY A 231 5.54 -18.19 2.88
N SER A 232 5.58 -16.97 2.35
CA SER A 232 6.74 -16.36 1.69
C SER A 232 7.11 -15.06 2.38
N VAL A 233 8.41 -14.86 2.56
CA VAL A 233 9.02 -13.61 3.02
C VAL A 233 9.90 -13.08 1.91
N ASN A 234 9.39 -12.11 1.14
CA ASN A 234 10.00 -11.61 -0.10
C ASN A 234 11.05 -10.52 0.18
N SER A 235 12.01 -10.82 1.04
CA SER A 235 13.10 -9.93 1.42
C SER A 235 14.17 -9.86 0.33
N ASN A 236 14.85 -8.72 0.22
CA ASN A 236 16.00 -8.53 -0.65
C ASN A 236 16.95 -7.45 -0.10
N ARG A 237 18.14 -7.31 -0.72
CA ARG A 237 19.17 -6.36 -0.27
C ARG A 237 18.72 -4.90 -0.21
N HIS A 238 17.85 -4.47 -1.12
CA HIS A 238 17.40 -3.07 -1.19
C HIS A 238 16.28 -2.78 -0.16
N ALA A 239 15.52 -3.80 0.17
CA ALA A 239 14.35 -3.70 1.03
C ALA A 239 14.25 -4.97 1.92
N PRO A 240 15.10 -5.09 2.93
CA PRO A 240 15.05 -6.21 3.86
C PRO A 240 13.73 -6.26 4.62
N VAL A 241 13.28 -7.48 4.92
CA VAL A 241 12.12 -7.73 5.80
C VAL A 241 12.61 -8.01 7.20
N HIS A 242 11.90 -7.46 8.19
CA HIS A 242 12.11 -7.76 9.60
C HIS A 242 10.88 -8.45 10.20
N ILE A 243 11.11 -9.60 10.89
CA ILE A 243 10.08 -10.31 11.65
C ILE A 243 10.57 -10.41 13.10
N GLY A 244 9.82 -9.76 14.00
CA GLY A 244 10.23 -9.58 15.39
C GLY A 244 9.64 -10.60 16.37
N TYR A 245 9.85 -10.33 17.64
CA TYR A 245 9.50 -11.24 18.74
C TYR A 245 8.01 -11.52 18.85
N GLY A 246 7.68 -12.78 19.10
CA GLY A 246 6.33 -13.25 19.37
C GLY A 246 5.40 -13.30 18.14
N VAL A 247 5.90 -13.00 16.96
CA VAL A 247 5.11 -13.01 15.72
C VAL A 247 4.61 -14.41 15.40
N ILE A 248 3.33 -14.51 15.03
CA ILE A 248 2.68 -15.74 14.58
C ILE A 248 2.01 -15.48 13.23
N CYS A 249 2.46 -16.18 12.18
CA CYS A 249 1.88 -16.07 10.84
C CYS A 249 1.55 -17.45 10.27
N ASP A 250 0.30 -17.64 9.87
CA ASP A 250 -0.19 -18.84 9.18
C ASP A 250 -0.82 -18.43 7.83
N ASP A 251 -0.45 -19.11 6.73
CA ASP A 251 -0.97 -18.86 5.38
C ASP A 251 -0.77 -17.40 4.94
N PHE A 252 0.49 -17.00 4.75
CA PHE A 252 0.85 -15.59 4.61
C PHE A 252 1.82 -15.30 3.49
N ILE A 253 1.83 -14.04 3.05
CA ILE A 253 2.90 -13.46 2.24
C ILE A 253 3.31 -12.12 2.86
N ILE A 254 4.62 -11.91 3.05
CA ILE A 254 5.20 -10.65 3.51
C ILE A 254 6.15 -10.14 2.43
N SER A 255 5.83 -8.97 1.88
CA SER A 255 6.61 -8.35 0.81
C SER A 255 7.76 -7.49 1.34
N SER A 256 8.66 -7.13 0.43
CA SER A 256 9.92 -6.45 0.70
C SER A 256 9.79 -5.14 1.50
N GLY A 257 10.74 -4.92 2.40
CA GLY A 257 10.84 -3.73 3.23
C GLY A 257 9.82 -3.63 4.35
N SER A 258 9.07 -4.70 4.61
CA SER A 258 8.05 -4.70 5.67
C SER A 258 8.62 -5.14 7.01
N HIS A 259 8.03 -4.60 8.06
CA HIS A 259 8.29 -4.94 9.45
C HIS A 259 7.04 -5.56 10.06
N VAL A 260 7.16 -6.77 10.60
CA VAL A 260 6.08 -7.46 11.31
C VAL A 260 6.65 -7.88 12.66
N GLU A 261 6.19 -7.26 13.73
CA GLU A 261 6.89 -7.36 15.02
C GLU A 261 5.96 -7.31 16.24
N ASP A 262 6.55 -7.44 17.43
CA ASP A 262 5.88 -7.23 18.71
C ASP A 262 4.60 -8.05 18.92
N GLY A 263 4.67 -9.35 18.67
CA GLY A 263 3.54 -10.26 18.93
C GLY A 263 2.38 -10.15 17.94
N THR A 264 2.60 -9.59 16.76
CA THR A 264 1.60 -9.53 15.68
C THR A 264 1.17 -10.94 15.27
N MET A 265 -0.16 -11.12 15.06
CA MET A 265 -0.76 -12.38 14.65
C MET A 265 -1.50 -12.24 13.33
N LEU A 266 -1.10 -13.02 12.32
CA LEU A 266 -1.68 -13.00 10.98
C LEU A 266 -2.15 -14.39 10.56
N THR A 267 -3.37 -14.49 10.04
CA THR A 267 -3.92 -15.74 9.47
C THR A 267 -4.57 -15.44 8.13
N ARG A 268 -4.10 -16.09 7.07
CA ARG A 268 -4.54 -15.84 5.68
C ARG A 268 -4.46 -14.34 5.35
N CYS A 269 -3.23 -13.81 5.39
CA CYS A 269 -2.98 -12.39 5.18
C CYS A 269 -1.90 -12.15 4.13
N PHE A 270 -2.04 -11.04 3.40
CA PHE A 270 -1.01 -10.48 2.54
C PHE A 270 -0.51 -9.16 3.12
N VAL A 271 0.79 -9.04 3.28
CA VAL A 271 1.48 -7.82 3.71
C VAL A 271 2.31 -7.30 2.56
N GLY A 272 1.91 -6.18 1.99
CA GLY A 272 2.53 -5.51 0.86
C GLY A 272 3.86 -4.85 1.21
N GLN A 273 4.42 -4.10 0.25
CA GLN A 273 5.76 -3.51 0.39
C GLN A 273 5.80 -2.36 1.40
N ALA A 274 6.85 -2.34 2.23
CA ALA A 274 7.12 -1.29 3.22
C ALA A 274 5.97 -1.07 4.23
N CYS A 275 5.26 -2.13 4.58
CA CYS A 275 4.26 -2.10 5.64
C CYS A 275 4.92 -2.25 7.01
N HIS A 276 4.25 -1.74 8.04
CA HIS A 276 4.62 -1.93 9.43
C HIS A 276 3.41 -2.42 10.23
N LEU A 277 3.50 -3.64 10.75
CA LEU A 277 2.49 -4.26 11.62
C LEU A 277 3.13 -4.61 12.95
N GLY A 278 2.60 -4.07 14.05
CA GLY A 278 3.26 -4.24 15.34
C GLY A 278 2.35 -4.06 16.55
N HIS A 279 2.96 -4.08 17.73
CA HIS A 279 2.29 -3.81 19.00
C HIS A 279 1.08 -4.70 19.26
N THR A 280 1.23 -6.00 19.01
CA THR A 280 0.16 -7.02 19.18
C THR A 280 -1.03 -6.88 18.22
N TYR A 281 -0.83 -6.30 17.03
CA TYR A 281 -1.88 -6.25 16.01
C TYR A 281 -2.33 -7.66 15.59
N SER A 282 -3.63 -7.86 15.42
CA SER A 282 -4.17 -9.14 14.97
C SER A 282 -4.98 -8.98 13.70
N ALA A 283 -4.78 -9.88 12.73
CA ALA A 283 -5.53 -9.85 11.48
C ALA A 283 -5.87 -11.25 10.97
N SER A 284 -7.07 -11.38 10.41
CA SER A 284 -7.48 -12.56 9.66
C SER A 284 -8.13 -12.17 8.34
N ASP A 285 -7.90 -12.99 7.30
CA ASP A 285 -8.47 -12.82 5.96
C ASP A 285 -8.30 -11.39 5.42
N SER A 286 -7.09 -10.81 5.57
CA SER A 286 -6.88 -9.39 5.33
C SER A 286 -5.71 -9.12 4.40
N LEU A 287 -5.85 -8.06 3.58
CA LEU A 287 -4.83 -7.60 2.65
C LEU A 287 -4.35 -6.22 3.08
N PHE A 288 -3.04 -6.06 3.24
CA PHE A 288 -2.38 -4.79 3.54
C PHE A 288 -1.45 -4.44 2.40
N PHE A 289 -1.73 -3.36 1.67
CA PHE A 289 -0.89 -2.93 0.55
C PHE A 289 0.13 -1.87 0.95
N SER A 290 0.93 -1.42 0.01
CA SER A 290 2.14 -0.63 0.27
C SER A 290 1.98 0.49 1.29
N ASN A 291 2.94 0.57 2.21
CA ASN A 291 3.02 1.61 3.25
C ASN A 291 1.86 1.63 4.26
N CYS A 292 1.14 0.51 4.44
CA CYS A 292 0.20 0.38 5.56
C CYS A 292 0.95 0.37 6.89
N GLN A 293 0.34 0.99 7.92
CA GLN A 293 0.85 1.01 9.30
C GLN A 293 -0.27 0.58 10.24
N GLU A 294 -0.12 -0.60 10.81
CA GLU A 294 -1.18 -1.25 11.58
C GLU A 294 -0.64 -1.63 12.96
N GLU A 295 -1.05 -0.89 13.97
CA GLU A 295 -0.58 -1.09 15.34
C GLU A 295 -1.76 -1.24 16.31
N ASN A 296 -1.61 -2.10 17.32
CA ASN A 296 -2.50 -2.22 18.47
C ASN A 296 -3.97 -2.58 18.18
N GLY A 297 -4.38 -2.76 16.97
CA GLY A 297 -5.78 -2.95 16.55
C GLY A 297 -6.11 -4.37 16.14
N GLU A 298 -7.30 -4.51 15.57
CA GLU A 298 -7.77 -5.75 14.97
C GLU A 298 -8.31 -5.51 13.57
N ALA A 299 -8.03 -6.44 12.66
CA ALA A 299 -8.62 -6.47 11.32
C ALA A 299 -9.25 -7.83 11.01
N CYS A 300 -10.40 -7.81 10.34
CA CYS A 300 -11.05 -9.01 9.84
C CYS A 300 -11.66 -8.73 8.46
N ALA A 301 -11.30 -9.55 7.48
CA ALA A 301 -11.82 -9.48 6.11
C ALA A 301 -11.67 -8.07 5.49
N ILE A 302 -10.53 -7.41 5.69
CA ILE A 302 -10.32 -6.06 5.15
C ILE A 302 -9.47 -6.05 3.88
N PHE A 303 -9.72 -5.04 3.07
CA PHE A 303 -8.84 -4.61 1.98
C PHE A 303 -8.23 -3.27 2.37
N ALA A 304 -7.06 -3.30 3.00
CA ALA A 304 -6.29 -2.11 3.31
C ALA A 304 -5.42 -1.73 2.10
N GLY A 305 -5.93 -0.84 1.25
CA GLY A 305 -5.18 -0.24 0.16
C GLY A 305 -4.01 0.62 0.67
N PRO A 306 -3.13 1.11 -0.22
CA PRO A 306 -1.91 1.82 0.17
C PRO A 306 -2.14 2.94 1.18
N PHE A 307 -1.22 3.08 2.15
CA PHE A 307 -1.28 4.12 3.20
C PHE A 307 -2.51 4.05 4.12
N THR A 308 -3.08 2.88 4.33
CA THR A 308 -4.04 2.67 5.41
C THR A 308 -3.30 2.61 6.73
N VAL A 309 -3.82 3.32 7.75
CA VAL A 309 -3.11 3.53 9.02
C VAL A 309 -4.03 3.40 10.21
N THR A 310 -3.63 2.57 11.20
CA THR A 310 -4.20 2.49 12.54
C THR A 310 -3.09 2.49 13.59
N HIS A 311 -3.29 3.15 14.74
CA HIS A 311 -2.27 3.21 15.79
C HIS A 311 -2.81 2.89 17.20
N HIS A 312 -4.10 2.64 17.36
CA HIS A 312 -4.74 2.61 18.68
C HIS A 312 -5.45 1.29 18.98
N LYS A 313 -5.30 0.78 20.21
CA LYS A 313 -5.83 -0.53 20.67
C LYS A 313 -7.32 -0.75 20.46
N SER A 314 -8.12 0.30 20.53
CA SER A 314 -9.58 0.21 20.39
C SER A 314 -10.09 0.29 18.95
N THR A 315 -9.20 0.22 17.96
CA THR A 315 -9.59 0.27 16.54
C THR A 315 -9.91 -1.13 16.03
N LEU A 316 -11.11 -1.29 15.45
CA LEU A 316 -11.51 -2.49 14.71
C LEU A 316 -11.85 -2.11 13.28
N LEU A 317 -11.15 -2.71 12.32
CA LEU A 317 -11.48 -2.62 10.91
C LEU A 317 -12.06 -3.97 10.45
N ILE A 318 -13.29 -3.98 9.95
CA ILE A 318 -13.98 -5.21 9.54
C ILE A 318 -14.73 -5.02 8.22
N ALA A 319 -14.61 -5.98 7.31
CA ALA A 319 -15.35 -6.07 6.05
C ALA A 319 -15.33 -4.76 5.23
N GLY A 320 -14.25 -4.01 5.29
CA GLY A 320 -14.11 -2.71 4.65
C GLY A 320 -12.97 -2.63 3.66
N MET A 321 -13.15 -1.79 2.64
CA MET A 321 -12.08 -1.35 1.73
C MET A 321 -11.65 0.05 2.11
N PHE A 322 -10.34 0.24 2.23
CA PHE A 322 -9.71 1.50 2.62
C PHE A 322 -8.58 1.84 1.66
N SER A 323 -8.22 3.10 1.53
CA SER A 323 -6.94 3.51 0.93
C SER A 323 -6.58 4.94 1.37
N PHE A 324 -5.32 5.21 1.64
CA PHE A 324 -4.87 6.50 2.19
C PHE A 324 -5.69 6.95 3.40
N MET A 325 -6.18 5.98 4.14
CA MET A 325 -7.07 6.17 5.27
C MET A 325 -6.27 6.31 6.56
N ASN A 326 -6.74 7.14 7.48
CA ASN A 326 -6.26 7.19 8.85
C ASN A 326 -7.45 6.97 9.79
N ALA A 327 -7.41 5.88 10.53
CA ALA A 327 -8.40 5.56 11.54
C ALA A 327 -8.12 6.31 12.84
N GLY A 328 -9.11 7.07 13.32
CA GLY A 328 -9.06 7.65 14.66
C GLY A 328 -9.16 6.56 15.74
N SER A 329 -8.67 6.87 16.94
CA SER A 329 -8.79 5.99 18.12
C SER A 329 -10.23 5.56 18.36
N GLY A 330 -10.47 4.27 18.54
CA GLY A 330 -11.82 3.75 18.77
C GLY A 330 -12.70 3.67 17.51
N SER A 331 -12.14 3.91 16.33
CA SER A 331 -12.89 3.71 15.09
C SER A 331 -13.32 2.26 14.95
N ASN A 332 -14.60 2.08 14.60
CA ASN A 332 -15.21 0.75 14.52
C ASN A 332 -16.21 0.68 13.37
N GLN A 333 -16.39 -0.51 12.82
CA GLN A 333 -17.43 -0.80 11.84
C GLN A 333 -18.19 -2.05 12.26
N SER A 334 -19.39 -2.24 11.69
CA SER A 334 -20.17 -3.43 11.92
C SER A 334 -20.94 -3.85 10.68
N ASN A 335 -20.96 -5.16 10.44
CA ASN A 335 -21.66 -5.80 9.34
C ASN A 335 -22.71 -6.83 9.82
N HIS A 336 -22.97 -6.94 11.12
CA HIS A 336 -23.69 -8.08 11.74
C HIS A 336 -25.21 -7.91 11.87
N MET A 337 -25.84 -7.02 11.11
CA MET A 337 -27.29 -6.82 11.13
C MET A 337 -28.08 -7.95 10.44
N TYR A 338 -27.51 -9.18 10.37
CA TYR A 338 -28.03 -10.23 9.52
C TYR A 338 -28.44 -11.50 10.21
N LYS A 339 -29.65 -11.96 9.88
CA LYS A 339 -30.12 -13.28 10.21
C LYS A 339 -29.48 -14.39 9.38
N LEU A 340 -28.91 -14.06 8.21
CA LEU A 340 -28.31 -14.99 7.26
C LEU A 340 -26.77 -14.93 7.22
N GLY A 341 -26.15 -14.17 8.10
CA GLY A 341 -24.70 -14.02 8.21
C GLY A 341 -24.20 -12.60 7.91
N PRO A 342 -22.92 -12.29 8.20
CA PRO A 342 -22.31 -10.98 8.03
C PRO A 342 -21.91 -10.78 6.55
N ILE A 343 -22.84 -10.33 5.71
CA ILE A 343 -22.64 -10.16 4.25
C ILE A 343 -22.54 -8.70 3.80
N HIS A 344 -22.56 -7.75 4.72
CA HIS A 344 -22.40 -6.33 4.38
C HIS A 344 -20.97 -5.88 4.43
N GLN A 345 -20.65 -5.03 3.47
CA GLN A 345 -19.35 -4.45 3.29
C GLN A 345 -19.46 -2.95 3.09
N GLY A 346 -18.35 -2.25 3.29
CA GLY A 346 -18.26 -0.83 3.03
C GLY A 346 -16.96 -0.41 2.39
N ALA A 347 -16.91 0.86 1.97
CA ALA A 347 -15.71 1.46 1.43
C ALA A 347 -15.52 2.88 1.96
N LEU A 348 -14.33 3.16 2.48
CA LEU A 348 -13.81 4.50 2.64
C LEU A 348 -12.87 4.77 1.47
N GLU A 349 -13.32 5.61 0.53
CA GLU A 349 -12.53 5.92 -0.65
C GLU A 349 -11.26 6.71 -0.28
N ARG A 350 -10.33 6.80 -1.22
CA ARG A 350 -9.02 7.46 -1.10
C ARG A 350 -9.02 8.67 -0.15
N GLY A 351 -8.16 8.63 0.88
CA GLY A 351 -7.93 9.73 1.80
C GLY A 351 -9.07 10.04 2.77
N ALA A 352 -10.12 9.23 2.80
CA ALA A 352 -11.15 9.34 3.81
C ALA A 352 -10.60 8.95 5.19
N LYS A 353 -11.10 9.62 6.25
CA LYS A 353 -10.62 9.45 7.62
C LYS A 353 -11.78 9.33 8.59
N THR A 354 -11.47 8.77 9.77
CA THR A 354 -12.37 8.78 10.91
C THR A 354 -11.75 9.56 12.06
N THR A 355 -12.59 10.26 12.85
CA THR A 355 -12.17 10.81 14.13
C THR A 355 -12.23 9.74 15.23
N SER A 356 -11.79 10.08 16.44
CA SER A 356 -11.94 9.19 17.60
C SER A 356 -13.38 8.77 17.81
N ASP A 357 -13.60 7.51 18.21
CA ASP A 357 -14.91 6.91 18.50
C ASP A 357 -15.92 6.92 17.34
N SER A 358 -15.44 7.08 16.12
CA SER A 358 -16.29 6.99 14.94
C SER A 358 -16.77 5.56 14.69
N TYR A 359 -18.06 5.42 14.40
CA TYR A 359 -18.68 4.16 14.06
C TYR A 359 -19.42 4.24 12.72
N ILE A 360 -19.22 3.26 11.85
CA ILE A 360 -19.92 3.17 10.57
C ILE A 360 -20.58 1.82 10.45
N LEU A 361 -21.91 1.83 10.33
CA LEU A 361 -22.67 0.61 10.07
C LEU A 361 -22.67 0.31 8.57
N TRP A 362 -22.14 -0.86 8.19
CA TRP A 362 -22.20 -1.34 6.81
C TRP A 362 -23.61 -1.78 6.37
N PRO A 363 -23.99 -1.64 5.08
CA PRO A 363 -23.18 -1.09 3.99
C PRO A 363 -23.10 0.44 4.03
N ALA A 364 -21.95 0.99 3.66
CA ALA A 364 -21.77 2.43 3.48
C ALA A 364 -20.66 2.69 2.46
N ARG A 365 -20.72 3.83 1.79
CA ARG A 365 -19.67 4.27 0.88
C ARG A 365 -19.32 5.73 1.14
N ILE A 366 -18.14 5.97 1.68
CA ILE A 366 -17.68 7.30 2.06
C ILE A 366 -16.80 7.86 0.96
N GLY A 367 -17.18 9.01 0.41
CA GLY A 367 -16.49 9.65 -0.71
C GLY A 367 -15.06 10.05 -0.38
N ALA A 368 -14.23 10.17 -1.42
CA ALA A 368 -12.80 10.46 -1.30
C ALA A 368 -12.53 11.71 -0.46
N PHE A 369 -11.47 11.67 0.36
CA PHE A 369 -11.01 12.77 1.22
C PHE A 369 -12.06 13.31 2.20
N SER A 370 -13.05 12.50 2.57
CA SER A 370 -14.07 12.88 3.54
C SER A 370 -13.63 12.56 4.97
N LEU A 371 -14.20 13.26 5.96
CA LEU A 371 -13.96 13.03 7.38
C LEU A 371 -15.25 12.57 8.05
N VAL A 372 -15.19 11.44 8.74
CA VAL A 372 -16.32 10.86 9.49
C VAL A 372 -16.18 11.19 10.97
N MET A 373 -17.21 11.78 11.55
CA MET A 373 -17.26 12.22 12.95
C MET A 373 -18.53 11.70 13.61
N GLY A 374 -18.38 10.87 14.65
CA GLY A 374 -19.48 10.27 15.39
C GLY A 374 -19.98 8.94 14.82
N ARG A 375 -21.22 8.55 15.14
CA ARG A 375 -21.79 7.23 14.88
C ARG A 375 -22.82 7.28 13.73
N HIS A 376 -22.52 6.62 12.62
CA HIS A 376 -23.37 6.61 11.43
C HIS A 376 -24.03 5.25 11.24
N VAL A 377 -25.34 5.18 11.50
CA VAL A 377 -26.15 3.95 11.46
C VAL A 377 -27.15 3.92 10.30
N ALA A 378 -27.10 4.90 9.41
CA ALA A 378 -28.05 5.08 8.33
C ALA A 378 -27.53 4.74 6.92
N HIS A 379 -26.46 3.96 6.83
CA HIS A 379 -25.87 3.46 5.57
C HIS A 379 -25.59 4.57 4.53
N PRO A 380 -24.77 5.57 4.82
CA PRO A 380 -24.54 6.69 3.90
C PRO A 380 -23.75 6.27 2.65
N ASP A 381 -24.21 6.73 1.47
CA ASP A 381 -23.42 6.75 0.25
C ASP A 381 -23.11 8.19 -0.13
N THR A 382 -21.87 8.61 0.03
CA THR A 382 -21.38 9.96 -0.28
C THR A 382 -20.35 9.97 -1.39
N SER A 383 -20.28 8.88 -2.17
CA SER A 383 -19.26 8.68 -3.21
C SER A 383 -19.22 9.80 -4.28
N ASN A 384 -20.33 10.46 -4.54
CA ASN A 384 -20.40 11.61 -5.46
C ASN A 384 -20.25 12.97 -4.77
N LEU A 385 -20.03 12.99 -3.44
CA LEU A 385 -19.81 14.20 -2.65
C LEU A 385 -18.45 14.09 -1.93
N PRO A 386 -17.32 14.07 -2.65
CA PRO A 386 -16.00 13.95 -2.03
C PRO A 386 -15.65 15.17 -1.19
N PHE A 387 -14.61 15.07 -0.36
CA PHE A 387 -14.17 16.15 0.55
C PHE A 387 -15.24 16.62 1.52
N SER A 388 -16.16 15.76 1.92
CA SER A 388 -17.24 16.09 2.83
C SER A 388 -16.88 15.82 4.29
N TYR A 389 -17.52 16.54 5.20
CA TYR A 389 -17.65 16.08 6.58
C TYR A 389 -18.97 15.33 6.75
N LEU A 390 -18.90 14.19 7.40
CA LEU A 390 -20.06 13.47 7.92
C LEU A 390 -20.09 13.70 9.43
N ILE A 391 -21.13 14.36 9.91
CA ILE A 391 -21.28 14.73 11.32
C ILE A 391 -22.55 14.06 11.84
N GLU A 392 -22.43 13.30 12.92
CA GLU A 392 -23.58 12.73 13.60
C GLU A 392 -24.17 13.75 14.57
N ASP A 393 -25.48 13.93 14.51
CA ASP A 393 -26.25 14.68 15.50
C ASP A 393 -27.56 13.93 15.76
N LYS A 394 -27.73 13.42 16.99
CA LYS A 394 -28.92 12.68 17.45
C LYS A 394 -29.33 11.55 16.50
N ASN A 395 -28.38 10.67 16.17
CA ASN A 395 -28.52 9.55 15.24
C ASN A 395 -28.83 9.94 13.77
N THR A 396 -28.67 11.20 13.42
CA THR A 396 -28.84 11.69 12.04
C THR A 396 -27.47 12.02 11.46
N THR A 397 -27.18 11.51 10.25
CA THR A 397 -25.99 11.89 9.50
C THR A 397 -26.21 13.22 8.79
N TYR A 398 -25.45 14.23 9.12
CA TYR A 398 -25.37 15.50 8.40
C TYR A 398 -24.15 15.55 7.50
N LEU A 399 -24.32 15.97 6.26
CA LEU A 399 -23.25 16.19 5.31
C LEU A 399 -22.92 17.68 5.16
N VAL A 400 -21.60 17.96 5.11
CA VAL A 400 -21.07 19.27 4.76
C VAL A 400 -20.19 19.09 3.51
N PRO A 401 -20.76 19.18 2.31
CA PRO A 401 -20.05 18.87 1.06
C PRO A 401 -18.87 19.80 0.79
N GLY A 402 -17.75 19.24 0.34
CA GLY A 402 -16.58 19.99 -0.12
C GLY A 402 -15.79 20.72 0.96
N VAL A 403 -16.24 20.72 2.21
CA VAL A 403 -15.61 21.51 3.28
C VAL A 403 -14.17 21.11 3.56
N ASN A 404 -13.81 19.86 3.34
CA ASN A 404 -12.47 19.34 3.59
C ASN A 404 -11.43 19.81 2.55
N LEU A 405 -11.85 20.44 1.46
CA LEU A 405 -10.96 21.11 0.51
C LEU A 405 -10.14 22.25 1.13
N ARG A 406 -10.66 22.88 2.18
CA ARG A 406 -10.01 23.98 2.91
C ARG A 406 -9.30 23.53 4.17
N SER A 407 -9.24 22.24 4.48
CA SER A 407 -8.67 21.73 5.72
C SER A 407 -7.15 21.64 5.64
N VAL A 408 -6.46 22.20 6.60
CA VAL A 408 -5.01 22.03 6.82
C VAL A 408 -4.65 20.54 6.86
N GLY A 409 -5.44 19.74 7.58
CA GLY A 409 -5.19 18.30 7.73
C GLY A 409 -5.14 17.56 6.40
N THR A 410 -6.08 17.83 5.49
CA THR A 410 -6.14 17.17 4.18
C THR A 410 -4.97 17.58 3.28
N ILE A 411 -4.65 18.88 3.22
CA ILE A 411 -3.53 19.38 2.40
C ILE A 411 -2.20 18.83 2.93
N ARG A 412 -1.99 18.90 4.25
CA ARG A 412 -0.78 18.40 4.91
C ARG A 412 -0.55 16.92 4.65
N ASP A 413 -1.60 16.11 4.72
CA ASP A 413 -1.46 14.66 4.55
C ASP A 413 -1.18 14.31 3.08
N ALA A 414 -1.85 14.95 2.14
CA ALA A 414 -1.55 14.79 0.71
C ALA A 414 -0.07 15.13 0.38
N GLN A 415 0.49 16.16 1.03
CA GLN A 415 1.90 16.53 0.89
C GLN A 415 2.88 15.55 1.55
N LYS A 416 2.41 14.79 2.57
CA LYS A 416 3.24 13.84 3.31
C LYS A 416 3.34 12.48 2.61
N TRP A 417 2.32 11.99 1.93
CA TRP A 417 2.33 10.64 1.35
C TRP A 417 3.52 10.38 0.42
N PRO A 418 3.89 11.25 -0.54
CA PRO A 418 5.08 11.01 -1.36
C PRO A 418 6.37 10.90 -0.55
N LYS A 419 6.47 11.65 0.57
CA LYS A 419 7.64 11.64 1.47
C LYS A 419 7.66 10.42 2.39
N ARG A 420 6.51 9.77 2.58
CA ARG A 420 6.32 8.58 3.40
C ARG A 420 6.25 7.30 2.57
N ASP A 421 6.50 7.36 1.28
CA ASP A 421 6.69 6.17 0.48
C ASP A 421 8.06 5.57 0.79
N LEU A 422 8.06 4.55 1.64
CA LEU A 422 9.25 3.89 2.16
C LEU A 422 9.72 2.73 1.29
N ARG A 423 9.06 2.46 0.17
CA ARG A 423 9.42 1.38 -0.74
C ARG A 423 10.77 1.64 -1.40
N LYS A 424 11.74 0.80 -1.09
CA LYS A 424 13.10 0.84 -1.64
C LYS A 424 13.35 -0.23 -2.70
N ASP A 425 12.43 -1.20 -2.80
CA ASP A 425 12.49 -2.25 -3.83
C ASP A 425 12.36 -1.62 -5.23
N PRO A 426 13.28 -1.91 -6.15
CA PRO A 426 13.18 -1.44 -7.54
C PRO A 426 11.93 -2.00 -8.25
N HIS A 427 11.44 -3.19 -7.85
CA HIS A 427 10.22 -3.80 -8.37
C HIS A 427 9.01 -3.39 -7.51
N ARG A 428 8.42 -2.25 -7.83
CA ARG A 428 7.23 -1.76 -7.13
C ARG A 428 5.99 -2.51 -7.59
N LEU A 429 5.29 -3.17 -6.66
CA LEU A 429 4.06 -3.91 -6.93
C LEU A 429 2.89 -2.95 -7.16
N ASP A 430 2.74 -1.94 -6.32
CA ASP A 430 1.67 -0.96 -6.43
C ASP A 430 2.13 0.30 -7.18
N GLN A 431 1.35 0.73 -8.14
CA GLN A 431 1.50 1.99 -8.86
C GLN A 431 0.65 3.05 -8.19
N ILE A 432 1.25 4.09 -7.62
CA ILE A 432 0.57 5.02 -6.73
C ILE A 432 0.58 6.44 -7.28
N ASN A 433 -0.61 7.01 -7.52
CA ASN A 433 -0.82 8.42 -7.78
C ASN A 433 -1.13 9.15 -6.46
N TYR A 434 -0.45 10.27 -6.19
CA TYR A 434 -0.61 11.06 -4.96
C TYR A 434 -1.49 12.29 -5.13
N ASN A 435 -2.08 12.48 -6.30
CA ASN A 435 -2.84 13.66 -6.68
C ASN A 435 -4.09 13.83 -5.79
N LEU A 436 -4.20 14.97 -5.11
CA LEU A 436 -5.39 15.37 -4.36
C LEU A 436 -6.55 15.70 -5.31
N LEU A 437 -6.26 16.55 -6.30
CA LEU A 437 -7.16 16.84 -7.42
C LEU A 437 -6.70 16.03 -8.63
N SER A 438 -7.59 15.30 -9.23
CA SER A 438 -7.35 14.38 -10.34
C SER A 438 -8.64 14.26 -11.17
N PRO A 439 -8.61 13.71 -12.38
CA PRO A 439 -9.83 13.43 -13.12
C PRO A 439 -10.86 12.63 -12.30
N TYR A 440 -10.40 11.67 -11.48
CA TYR A 440 -11.26 10.90 -10.60
C TYR A 440 -12.01 11.74 -9.56
N THR A 441 -11.33 12.65 -8.86
CA THR A 441 -11.98 13.50 -7.85
C THR A 441 -12.78 14.63 -8.47
N ILE A 442 -12.28 15.23 -9.54
CA ILE A 442 -12.95 16.35 -10.21
C ILE A 442 -14.24 15.92 -10.89
N GLN A 443 -14.29 14.78 -11.57
CA GLN A 443 -15.55 14.28 -12.15
C GLN A 443 -16.62 14.05 -11.07
N LYS A 444 -16.24 13.57 -9.89
CA LYS A 444 -17.15 13.42 -8.74
C LYS A 444 -17.61 14.76 -8.20
N MET A 445 -16.73 15.76 -8.11
CA MET A 445 -17.12 17.13 -7.73
C MET A 445 -18.07 17.77 -8.74
N MET A 446 -17.86 17.55 -10.04
CA MET A 446 -18.79 18.01 -11.08
C MET A 446 -20.18 17.37 -10.91
N LYS A 447 -20.23 16.04 -10.69
CA LYS A 447 -21.48 15.33 -10.38
C LYS A 447 -22.10 15.85 -9.08
N GLY A 448 -21.31 15.99 -8.02
CA GLY A 448 -21.73 16.47 -6.71
C GLY A 448 -22.32 17.90 -6.76
N ARG A 449 -21.64 18.82 -7.45
CA ARG A 449 -22.15 20.18 -7.69
C ARG A 449 -23.53 20.13 -8.35
N ASN A 450 -23.70 19.30 -9.38
CA ASN A 450 -24.98 19.20 -10.09
C ASN A 450 -26.07 18.60 -9.18
N ILE A 451 -25.73 17.59 -8.35
CA ILE A 451 -26.63 17.02 -7.32
C ILE A 451 -27.09 18.12 -6.35
N LEU A 452 -26.17 18.93 -5.82
CA LEU A 452 -26.50 20.00 -4.88
C LEU A 452 -27.40 21.08 -5.52
N LYS A 453 -27.12 21.49 -6.76
CA LYS A 453 -27.96 22.42 -7.53
C LYS A 453 -29.35 21.84 -7.77
N GLU A 454 -29.47 20.58 -8.09
CA GLU A 454 -30.74 19.91 -8.30
C GLU A 454 -31.56 19.78 -7.00
N LEU A 455 -30.93 19.48 -5.87
CA LEU A 455 -31.58 19.46 -4.56
C LEU A 455 -32.17 20.83 -4.23
N ALA A 456 -31.43 21.93 -4.46
CA ALA A 456 -31.94 23.30 -4.28
C ALA A 456 -33.11 23.57 -5.20
N ARG A 457 -33.03 23.21 -6.46
CA ARG A 457 -34.08 23.42 -7.47
C ARG A 457 -35.39 22.68 -7.14
N VAL A 458 -35.28 21.41 -6.70
CA VAL A 458 -36.45 20.55 -6.46
C VAL A 458 -37.10 20.85 -5.11
N SER A 459 -36.31 21.07 -4.06
CA SER A 459 -36.81 21.27 -2.68
C SER A 459 -37.05 22.76 -2.33
N GLY A 460 -36.66 23.67 -3.21
CA GLY A 460 -36.72 25.13 -3.00
C GLY A 460 -35.42 25.65 -2.38
N GLU A 461 -34.94 26.79 -2.91
CA GLU A 461 -33.66 27.40 -2.50
C GLU A 461 -33.63 27.90 -1.06
N THR A 462 -34.82 28.11 -0.46
CA THR A 462 -35.01 28.59 0.91
C THR A 462 -35.22 27.45 1.93
N SER A 463 -35.21 26.17 1.52
CA SER A 463 -35.32 25.05 2.43
C SER A 463 -34.17 25.09 3.45
N GLU A 464 -34.47 24.89 4.75
CA GLU A 464 -33.43 24.85 5.79
C GLU A 464 -32.57 23.59 5.72
N ILE A 465 -33.16 22.44 5.33
CA ILE A 465 -32.55 21.14 5.29
C ILE A 465 -32.99 20.39 4.02
N TYR A 466 -32.01 19.82 3.33
CA TYR A 466 -32.21 18.95 2.17
C TYR A 466 -31.91 17.51 2.57
N SER A 467 -32.60 16.55 1.93
CA SER A 467 -32.34 15.11 2.08
C SER A 467 -31.56 14.60 0.88
N TYR A 468 -30.46 13.95 1.15
CA TYR A 468 -29.65 13.25 0.14
C TYR A 468 -29.43 11.81 0.58
N GLN A 469 -30.10 10.87 -0.08
CA GLN A 469 -30.16 9.46 0.34
C GLN A 469 -30.51 9.36 1.84
N SER A 470 -29.65 8.73 2.66
CA SER A 470 -29.83 8.56 4.10
C SER A 470 -29.27 9.73 4.95
N ALA A 471 -28.71 10.76 4.30
CA ALA A 471 -28.09 11.88 4.97
C ALA A 471 -28.87 13.19 4.77
N LYS A 472 -28.62 14.18 5.61
CA LYS A 472 -29.20 15.52 5.54
C LYS A 472 -28.13 16.58 5.30
N ILE A 473 -28.49 17.64 4.56
CA ILE A 473 -27.63 18.77 4.23
C ILE A 473 -28.31 20.07 4.63
N LYS A 474 -27.69 20.88 5.49
CA LYS A 474 -28.19 22.21 5.84
C LYS A 474 -28.05 23.15 4.64
N ASN A 475 -28.96 24.12 4.48
CA ASN A 475 -28.92 25.09 3.35
C ASN A 475 -27.55 25.77 3.20
N SER A 476 -26.98 26.27 4.31
CA SER A 476 -25.66 26.90 4.28
C SER A 476 -24.55 25.94 3.81
N SER A 477 -24.64 24.68 4.21
CA SER A 477 -23.68 23.63 3.78
C SER A 477 -23.83 23.29 2.31
N LEU A 478 -25.05 23.24 1.78
CA LEU A 478 -25.33 23.02 0.37
C LEU A 478 -24.74 24.14 -0.49
N ASN A 479 -25.02 25.39 -0.17
CA ASN A 479 -24.53 26.54 -0.94
C ASN A 479 -23.00 26.66 -0.89
N ASN A 480 -22.40 26.44 0.29
CA ASN A 480 -20.95 26.39 0.42
C ASN A 480 -20.35 25.22 -0.37
N GLY A 481 -21.00 24.05 -0.37
CA GLY A 481 -20.57 22.88 -1.11
C GLY A 481 -20.49 23.12 -2.63
N ILE A 482 -21.52 23.77 -3.19
CA ILE A 482 -21.52 24.20 -4.60
C ILE A 482 -20.29 25.07 -4.89
N ARG A 483 -20.06 26.11 -4.06
CA ARG A 483 -18.95 27.04 -4.21
C ARG A 483 -17.58 26.34 -4.08
N PHE A 484 -17.41 25.46 -3.13
CA PHE A 484 -16.15 24.71 -2.93
C PHE A 484 -15.84 23.82 -4.13
N TYR A 485 -16.84 23.12 -4.67
CA TYR A 485 -16.64 22.29 -5.86
C TYR A 485 -16.32 23.13 -7.08
N GLU A 486 -17.00 24.24 -7.31
CA GLU A 486 -16.69 25.16 -8.41
C GLU A 486 -15.26 25.70 -8.30
N THR A 487 -14.84 26.11 -7.12
CA THR A 487 -13.45 26.55 -6.85
C THR A 487 -12.43 25.45 -7.18
N ALA A 488 -12.68 24.21 -6.76
CA ALA A 488 -11.76 23.10 -7.04
C ALA A 488 -11.71 22.75 -8.54
N ILE A 489 -12.84 22.82 -9.24
CA ILE A 489 -12.93 22.60 -10.69
C ILE A 489 -12.11 23.65 -11.43
N HIS A 490 -12.31 24.95 -11.13
CA HIS A 490 -11.54 26.04 -11.73
C HIS A 490 -10.03 25.90 -11.47
N LYS A 491 -9.66 25.55 -10.22
CA LYS A 491 -8.27 25.30 -9.83
C LYS A 491 -7.64 24.18 -10.67
N PHE A 492 -8.34 23.04 -10.84
CA PHE A 492 -7.82 21.90 -11.59
C PHE A 492 -7.72 22.19 -13.09
N LEU A 493 -8.79 22.66 -13.71
CA LEU A 493 -8.84 22.93 -15.15
C LEU A 493 -7.84 24.02 -15.56
N GLY A 494 -7.73 25.09 -14.75
CA GLY A 494 -6.76 26.14 -14.98
C GLY A 494 -5.31 25.67 -14.76
N ASN A 495 -5.02 24.86 -13.74
CA ASN A 495 -3.71 24.25 -13.58
C ASN A 495 -3.29 23.44 -14.82
N SER A 496 -4.22 22.70 -15.40
CA SER A 496 -3.96 21.89 -16.60
C SER A 496 -3.58 22.75 -17.81
N ILE A 497 -4.26 23.88 -18.02
CA ILE A 497 -3.91 24.86 -19.06
C ILE A 497 -2.53 25.48 -18.79
N ILE A 498 -2.27 25.90 -17.55
CA ILE A 498 -1.02 26.54 -17.20
C ILE A 498 0.16 25.61 -17.46
N LYS A 499 0.10 24.38 -16.98
CA LYS A 499 1.14 23.38 -17.27
C LYS A 499 1.42 23.19 -18.76
N ARG A 500 0.40 23.35 -19.59
CA ARG A 500 0.53 23.19 -21.05
C ARG A 500 1.16 24.40 -21.72
N LEU A 501 1.00 25.60 -21.16
CA LEU A 501 1.38 26.87 -21.78
C LEU A 501 2.58 27.56 -21.08
N GLU A 502 2.91 27.25 -19.82
CA GLU A 502 3.89 27.98 -19.01
C GLU A 502 5.30 28.04 -19.63
N VAL A 503 5.73 26.94 -20.26
CA VAL A 503 7.10 26.81 -20.82
C VAL A 503 7.18 27.04 -22.33
N THR A 504 6.09 27.48 -22.97
CA THR A 504 6.04 27.64 -24.44
C THR A 504 5.87 29.08 -24.86
N GLU A 505 6.64 29.49 -25.84
CA GLU A 505 6.37 30.74 -26.58
C GLU A 505 5.26 30.51 -27.61
N PHE A 506 4.36 31.46 -27.71
CA PHE A 506 3.29 31.52 -28.70
C PHE A 506 3.07 32.96 -29.14
N LYS A 507 2.78 33.18 -30.43
CA LYS A 507 2.63 34.51 -31.04
C LYS A 507 1.28 34.72 -31.72
N THR A 508 0.47 33.65 -31.80
CA THR A 508 -0.84 33.69 -32.45
C THR A 508 -1.83 32.79 -31.72
N ASP A 509 -3.13 33.08 -31.88
CA ASP A 509 -4.19 32.20 -31.39
C ASP A 509 -4.12 30.78 -31.99
N GLU A 510 -3.65 30.65 -33.23
CA GLU A 510 -3.47 29.34 -33.87
C GLU A 510 -2.39 28.51 -33.17
N GLU A 511 -1.28 29.13 -32.76
CA GLU A 511 -0.24 28.44 -31.97
C GLU A 511 -0.76 28.02 -30.61
N ILE A 512 -1.58 28.85 -29.94
CA ILE A 512 -2.26 28.48 -28.69
C ILE A 512 -3.15 27.24 -28.92
N ARG A 513 -4.02 27.27 -29.91
CA ARG A 513 -4.89 26.12 -30.22
C ARG A 513 -4.11 24.87 -30.49
N ARG A 514 -3.05 24.92 -31.31
CA ARG A 514 -2.18 23.78 -31.59
C ARG A 514 -1.52 23.21 -30.34
N ARG A 515 -1.10 24.06 -29.41
CA ARG A 515 -0.49 23.65 -28.14
C ARG A 515 -1.47 23.00 -27.18
N LEU A 516 -2.72 23.42 -27.20
CA LEU A 516 -3.78 22.86 -26.36
C LEU A 516 -4.30 21.51 -26.86
N LEU A 517 -4.01 21.10 -28.11
CA LEU A 517 -4.47 19.80 -28.60
C LEU A 517 -3.89 18.65 -27.74
N PRO A 518 -4.71 17.64 -27.43
CA PRO A 518 -4.23 16.43 -26.74
C PRO A 518 -3.20 15.65 -27.56
N ASP A 519 -2.24 15.06 -26.87
CA ASP A 519 -1.20 14.23 -27.51
C ASP A 519 -1.69 12.80 -27.81
N THR A 520 -2.81 12.39 -27.23
CA THR A 520 -3.44 11.08 -27.40
C THR A 520 -4.96 11.18 -27.30
N ALA A 521 -5.67 10.20 -27.82
CA ALA A 521 -7.11 10.04 -27.63
C ALA A 521 -7.46 9.31 -26.30
N VAL A 522 -6.47 8.66 -25.67
CA VAL A 522 -6.65 7.96 -24.38
C VAL A 522 -6.81 8.98 -23.26
N GLY A 523 -7.78 8.73 -22.38
CA GLY A 523 -8.06 9.60 -21.24
C GLY A 523 -9.45 10.17 -21.22
N THR A 524 -10.18 10.16 -22.35
CA THR A 524 -11.58 10.60 -22.41
C THR A 524 -12.49 9.70 -21.56
N GLY A 525 -13.69 10.21 -21.19
CA GLY A 525 -14.68 9.44 -20.46
C GLY A 525 -14.45 9.43 -18.94
N GLU A 526 -14.90 8.36 -18.28
CA GLU A 526 -14.79 8.20 -16.82
C GLU A 526 -13.40 7.76 -16.37
N TRP A 527 -13.02 8.17 -15.17
CA TRP A 527 -11.80 7.75 -14.51
C TRP A 527 -12.12 7.00 -13.22
N VAL A 528 -11.26 6.06 -12.86
CA VAL A 528 -11.38 5.23 -11.67
C VAL A 528 -10.11 5.30 -10.82
N ASP A 529 -10.26 5.05 -9.52
CA ASP A 529 -9.17 4.76 -8.60
C ASP A 529 -9.25 3.28 -8.22
N ILE A 530 -8.31 2.50 -8.69
CA ILE A 530 -8.22 1.07 -8.35
C ILE A 530 -7.20 0.86 -7.24
N SER A 531 -7.52 1.41 -6.07
CA SER A 531 -6.71 1.32 -4.85
C SER A 531 -5.28 1.86 -5.02
N GLY A 532 -5.17 3.13 -5.41
CA GLY A 532 -3.89 3.82 -5.56
C GLY A 532 -3.57 4.24 -6.98
N LEU A 533 -3.85 3.43 -7.97
CA LEU A 533 -3.72 3.78 -9.38
C LEU A 533 -4.97 4.49 -9.88
N ILE A 534 -4.81 5.74 -10.31
CA ILE A 534 -5.85 6.53 -10.96
C ILE A 534 -5.67 6.42 -12.47
N ALA A 535 -6.65 5.90 -13.17
CA ALA A 535 -6.57 5.65 -14.61
C ALA A 535 -7.90 5.87 -15.33
N PRO A 536 -7.88 6.08 -16.67
CA PRO A 536 -9.11 6.04 -17.47
C PRO A 536 -9.80 4.68 -17.32
N LYS A 537 -11.10 4.69 -17.09
CA LYS A 537 -11.90 3.46 -16.97
C LYS A 537 -11.79 2.58 -18.21
N SER A 538 -11.69 3.19 -19.39
CA SER A 538 -11.52 2.50 -20.67
C SER A 538 -10.23 1.64 -20.71
N GLU A 539 -9.14 2.12 -20.11
CA GLU A 539 -7.89 1.35 -20.07
C GLU A 539 -7.99 0.16 -19.10
N ILE A 540 -8.70 0.33 -17.97
CA ILE A 540 -8.99 -0.77 -17.06
C ILE A 540 -9.90 -1.81 -17.72
N GLU A 541 -10.92 -1.36 -18.45
CA GLU A 541 -11.81 -2.25 -19.21
C GLU A 541 -11.04 -3.01 -20.30
N ARG A 542 -10.14 -2.34 -21.02
CA ARG A 542 -9.28 -2.95 -22.02
C ARG A 542 -8.37 -4.03 -21.41
N LEU A 543 -7.72 -3.72 -20.27
CA LEU A 543 -6.92 -4.69 -19.53
C LEU A 543 -7.73 -5.94 -19.17
N MET A 544 -8.93 -5.73 -18.62
CA MET A 544 -9.81 -6.84 -18.24
C MET A 544 -10.22 -7.69 -19.44
N ASP A 545 -10.51 -7.07 -20.56
CA ASP A 545 -10.82 -7.77 -21.82
C ASP A 545 -9.64 -8.58 -22.35
N GLU A 546 -8.42 -8.03 -22.25
CA GLU A 546 -7.20 -8.72 -22.65
C GLU A 546 -6.94 -9.96 -21.77
N ILE A 547 -7.23 -9.88 -20.47
CA ILE A 547 -7.15 -11.03 -19.55
C ILE A 547 -8.22 -12.07 -19.91
N GLU A 548 -9.47 -11.69 -20.10
CA GLU A 548 -10.56 -12.61 -20.46
C GLU A 548 -10.30 -13.34 -21.76
N LYS A 549 -9.80 -12.63 -22.78
CA LYS A 549 -9.45 -13.20 -24.10
C LYS A 549 -8.20 -14.08 -24.06
N GLY A 550 -7.45 -14.05 -22.94
CA GLY A 550 -6.20 -14.81 -22.80
C GLY A 550 -5.02 -14.21 -23.58
N THR A 551 -5.07 -12.91 -23.90
CA THR A 551 -3.94 -12.18 -24.49
C THR A 551 -2.88 -11.87 -23.43
N LEU A 552 -3.32 -11.59 -22.20
CA LEU A 552 -2.46 -11.52 -21.01
C LEU A 552 -2.61 -12.83 -20.23
N THR A 553 -1.49 -13.48 -19.97
CA THR A 553 -1.45 -14.85 -19.43
C THR A 553 -0.62 -14.97 -18.16
N THR A 554 0.15 -13.95 -17.82
CA THR A 554 1.06 -13.94 -16.67
C THR A 554 0.81 -12.75 -15.78
N VAL A 555 1.20 -12.88 -14.51
CA VAL A 555 1.16 -11.79 -13.53
C VAL A 555 2.02 -10.60 -13.96
N ASP A 556 3.19 -10.86 -14.53
CA ASP A 556 4.13 -9.80 -14.95
C ASP A 556 3.59 -8.98 -16.14
N GLU A 557 2.88 -9.60 -17.07
CA GLU A 557 2.19 -8.88 -18.16
C GLU A 557 1.10 -7.94 -17.61
N ILE A 558 0.32 -8.40 -16.64
CA ILE A 558 -0.71 -7.57 -15.96
C ILE A 558 -0.05 -6.38 -15.25
N HIS A 559 1.03 -6.62 -14.50
CA HIS A 559 1.79 -5.55 -13.83
C HIS A 559 2.35 -4.51 -14.81
N SER A 560 2.86 -4.97 -15.97
CA SER A 560 3.38 -4.07 -17.01
C SER A 560 2.32 -3.12 -17.52
N ARG A 561 1.06 -3.58 -17.65
CA ARG A 561 -0.07 -2.71 -18.05
C ARG A 561 -0.41 -1.66 -16.97
N PHE A 562 -0.38 -2.02 -15.69
CA PHE A 562 -0.56 -1.03 -14.62
C PHE A 562 0.56 0.01 -14.62
N ALA A 563 1.81 -0.41 -14.80
CA ALA A 563 2.96 0.49 -14.90
C ALA A 563 2.85 1.44 -16.11
N GLU A 564 2.39 0.95 -17.26
CA GLU A 564 2.13 1.76 -18.46
C GLU A 564 1.06 2.83 -18.19
N MET A 565 -0.06 2.47 -17.57
CA MET A 565 -1.11 3.43 -17.23
C MET A 565 -0.60 4.51 -16.26
N HIS A 566 0.19 4.12 -15.27
CA HIS A 566 0.78 5.05 -14.32
C HIS A 566 1.79 6.01 -14.98
N ALA A 567 2.66 5.49 -15.83
CA ALA A 567 3.65 6.29 -16.54
C ALA A 567 3.02 7.34 -17.46
N ASN A 568 1.87 7.01 -18.08
CA ASN A 568 1.15 7.88 -18.99
C ASN A 568 0.08 8.75 -18.30
N TYR A 569 -0.02 8.73 -16.96
CA TYR A 569 -1.06 9.41 -16.21
C TYR A 569 -1.26 10.86 -16.64
N TYR A 570 -0.22 11.68 -16.70
CA TYR A 570 -0.33 13.11 -17.02
C TYR A 570 -0.71 13.38 -18.49
N THR A 571 -0.32 12.51 -19.41
CA THR A 571 -0.73 12.57 -20.81
C THR A 571 -2.23 12.31 -20.95
N TYR A 572 -2.72 11.29 -20.25
CA TYR A 572 -4.15 10.95 -20.23
C TYR A 572 -4.97 11.99 -19.46
N GLU A 573 -4.44 12.50 -18.33
CA GLU A 573 -5.06 13.59 -17.55
C GLU A 573 -5.28 14.83 -18.42
N TRP A 574 -4.28 15.20 -19.25
CA TRP A 574 -4.44 16.35 -20.16
C TRP A 574 -5.55 16.13 -21.18
N THR A 575 -5.64 14.96 -21.79
CA THR A 575 -6.72 14.63 -22.73
C THR A 575 -8.09 14.82 -22.09
N TRP A 576 -8.25 14.31 -20.86
CA TRP A 576 -9.48 14.47 -20.10
C TRP A 576 -9.77 15.94 -19.76
N ALA A 577 -8.75 16.63 -19.24
CA ALA A 577 -8.88 18.04 -18.83
C ALA A 577 -9.24 18.94 -20.01
N TYR A 578 -8.64 18.73 -21.18
CA TYR A 578 -8.94 19.47 -22.39
C TYR A 578 -10.42 19.32 -22.80
N GLY A 579 -10.92 18.08 -22.83
CA GLY A 579 -12.33 17.85 -23.11
C GLY A 579 -13.27 18.53 -22.10
N LYS A 580 -12.90 18.49 -20.81
CA LYS A 580 -13.66 19.16 -19.75
C LYS A 580 -13.55 20.69 -19.79
N ILE A 581 -12.45 21.25 -20.23
CA ILE A 581 -12.29 22.69 -20.46
C ILE A 581 -13.25 23.15 -21.55
N LEU A 582 -13.30 22.47 -22.69
CA LEU A 582 -14.21 22.79 -23.78
C LEU A 582 -15.69 22.73 -23.31
N GLU A 583 -16.06 21.67 -22.60
CA GLU A 583 -17.41 21.49 -22.06
C GLU A 583 -17.77 22.56 -21.02
N TYR A 584 -16.90 22.78 -20.04
CA TYR A 584 -17.18 23.63 -18.87
C TYR A 584 -17.21 25.10 -19.18
N TYR A 585 -16.33 25.57 -20.09
CA TYR A 585 -16.25 26.98 -20.54
C TYR A 585 -16.97 27.23 -21.86
N HIS A 586 -17.66 26.23 -22.40
CA HIS A 586 -18.41 26.32 -23.66
C HIS A 586 -17.57 26.80 -24.84
N LEU A 587 -16.35 26.26 -24.98
CA LEU A 587 -15.39 26.64 -26.01
C LEU A 587 -15.47 25.72 -27.23
N ASN A 588 -15.30 26.32 -28.43
CA ASN A 588 -15.07 25.55 -29.64
C ASN A 588 -13.55 25.43 -29.89
N PRO A 589 -13.00 24.21 -30.02
CA PRO A 589 -11.56 24.00 -30.19
C PRO A 589 -10.94 24.75 -31.38
N GLU A 590 -11.74 25.01 -32.43
CA GLU A 590 -11.26 25.71 -33.64
C GLU A 590 -11.16 27.22 -33.47
N THR A 591 -11.85 27.79 -32.48
CA THR A 591 -11.99 29.26 -32.31
C THR A 591 -11.44 29.76 -30.96
N ILE A 592 -10.77 28.95 -30.17
CA ILE A 592 -10.15 29.39 -28.92
C ILE A 592 -9.16 30.53 -29.20
N THR A 593 -9.27 31.61 -28.42
CA THR A 593 -8.43 32.81 -28.50
C THR A 593 -7.60 33.01 -27.24
N ALA A 594 -6.58 33.86 -27.29
CA ALA A 594 -5.83 34.29 -26.11
C ALA A 594 -6.77 34.89 -25.04
N LYS A 595 -7.84 35.57 -25.44
CA LYS A 595 -8.84 36.16 -24.52
C LYS A 595 -9.56 35.09 -23.71
N ASP A 596 -9.94 33.97 -24.34
CA ASP A 596 -10.57 32.84 -23.65
C ASP A 596 -9.65 32.25 -22.61
N VAL A 597 -8.38 32.01 -22.97
CA VAL A 597 -7.36 31.50 -22.05
C VAL A 597 -7.09 32.48 -20.89
N VAL A 598 -7.02 33.79 -21.13
CA VAL A 598 -6.92 34.81 -20.09
C VAL A 598 -8.09 34.72 -19.11
N SER A 599 -9.31 34.53 -19.60
CA SER A 599 -10.48 34.37 -18.73
C SER A 599 -10.36 33.16 -17.81
N ILE A 600 -9.91 32.02 -18.34
CA ILE A 600 -9.72 30.80 -17.56
C ILE A 600 -8.58 30.96 -16.53
N VAL A 601 -7.46 31.57 -16.91
CA VAL A 601 -6.32 31.81 -16.01
C VAL A 601 -6.69 32.77 -14.87
N ARG A 602 -7.51 33.77 -15.10
CA ARG A 602 -8.04 34.65 -14.04
C ARG A 602 -8.91 33.87 -13.05
N GLN A 603 -9.86 33.08 -13.53
CA GLN A 603 -10.70 32.24 -12.69
C GLN A 603 -9.87 31.21 -11.88
N TRP A 604 -8.83 30.64 -12.50
CA TRP A 604 -7.89 29.79 -11.80
C TRP A 604 -7.14 30.53 -10.70
N GLN A 605 -6.64 31.74 -10.97
CA GLN A 605 -5.91 32.55 -10.00
C GLN A 605 -6.78 32.90 -8.80
N GLU A 606 -8.03 33.30 -9.03
CA GLU A 606 -9.01 33.55 -7.98
C GLU A 606 -9.28 32.27 -7.17
N ALA A 607 -9.44 31.13 -7.84
CA ALA A 607 -9.74 29.84 -7.21
C ALA A 607 -8.56 29.33 -6.34
N VAL A 608 -7.34 29.36 -6.86
CA VAL A 608 -6.17 28.85 -6.11
C VAL A 608 -5.85 29.74 -4.93
N VAL A 609 -5.81 31.08 -5.12
CA VAL A 609 -5.55 32.03 -4.05
C VAL A 609 -6.68 32.04 -3.02
N GLY A 610 -7.93 31.94 -3.47
CA GLY A 610 -9.09 31.86 -2.59
C GLY A 610 -9.09 30.61 -1.70
N LEU A 611 -8.73 29.46 -2.27
CA LEU A 611 -8.62 28.20 -1.50
C LEU A 611 -7.46 28.25 -0.49
N ASP A 612 -6.31 28.77 -0.90
CA ASP A 612 -5.14 28.89 0.00
C ASP A 612 -5.43 29.86 1.17
N ARG A 613 -6.18 30.95 0.94
CA ARG A 613 -6.64 31.84 2.01
C ARG A 613 -7.56 31.10 3.00
N LEU A 614 -8.45 30.23 2.52
CA LEU A 614 -9.28 29.41 3.41
C LEU A 614 -8.46 28.41 4.24
N VAL A 615 -7.41 27.84 3.66
CA VAL A 615 -6.45 26.98 4.36
C VAL A 615 -5.67 27.77 5.42
N TYR A 616 -5.25 29.00 5.10
CA TYR A 616 -4.61 29.91 6.04
C TYR A 616 -5.53 30.25 7.24
N GLU A 617 -6.79 30.56 6.99
CA GLU A 617 -7.78 30.84 8.05
C GLU A 617 -8.10 29.56 8.88
N ASP A 618 -8.03 28.37 8.28
CA ASP A 618 -8.17 27.12 9.02
C ASP A 618 -6.97 26.87 9.94
N ALA A 619 -5.76 27.13 9.46
CA ALA A 619 -4.53 27.05 10.27
C ALA A 619 -4.57 28.01 11.48
N LYS A 620 -5.12 29.20 11.31
CA LYS A 620 -5.24 30.21 12.37
C LYS A 620 -6.08 29.73 13.56
N LYS A 621 -7.04 28.83 13.34
CA LYS A 621 -7.87 28.28 14.43
C LYS A 621 -7.05 27.47 15.43
N GLU A 622 -5.94 26.86 15.00
CA GLU A 622 -5.03 26.12 15.87
C GLU A 622 -4.23 27.01 16.84
N PHE A 623 -4.30 28.32 16.66
CA PHE A 623 -3.68 29.34 17.51
C PHE A 623 -4.71 30.18 18.26
N SER A 624 -5.94 29.66 18.41
CA SER A 624 -7.03 30.30 19.16
C SER A 624 -6.85 30.12 20.68
N LEU A 625 -7.59 30.88 21.45
CA LEU A 625 -7.63 30.75 22.91
C LEU A 625 -8.01 29.33 23.35
N THR A 626 -8.90 28.67 22.63
CA THR A 626 -9.29 27.28 22.91
C THR A 626 -8.10 26.31 22.75
N SER A 627 -7.24 26.55 21.77
CA SER A 627 -6.04 25.72 21.55
C SER A 627 -4.97 25.92 22.63
N MET A 628 -5.03 27.02 23.35
CA MET A 628 -4.15 27.34 24.50
C MET A 628 -4.62 26.73 25.83
N THR A 629 -5.76 26.07 25.84
CA THR A 629 -6.28 25.43 27.05
C THR A 629 -5.28 24.39 27.56
N GLY A 630 -4.93 24.50 28.87
CA GLY A 630 -3.94 23.62 29.51
C GLY A 630 -2.49 24.10 29.44
N PHE A 631 -2.20 25.17 28.68
CA PHE A 631 -0.91 25.84 28.75
C PHE A 631 -0.90 26.89 29.86
N GLY A 632 0.24 27.11 30.53
CA GLY A 632 0.42 28.09 31.58
C GLY A 632 -0.62 27.99 32.70
N ALA A 633 -0.91 26.77 33.18
CA ALA A 633 -2.08 26.43 34.01
C ALA A 633 -2.24 27.28 35.29
N ASP A 634 -1.12 27.71 35.90
CA ASP A 634 -1.10 28.49 37.15
C ASP A 634 -0.77 29.97 36.89
N GLY A 635 -0.74 30.41 35.64
CA GLY A 635 -0.29 31.73 35.22
C GLY A 635 -1.37 32.65 34.67
N SER A 636 -0.96 33.87 34.36
CA SER A 636 -1.77 34.87 33.67
C SER A 636 -2.01 34.45 32.18
N ARG A 637 -2.87 35.17 31.47
CA ARG A 637 -3.09 34.97 30.03
C ARG A 637 -1.85 35.23 29.20
N GLU A 638 -0.99 36.15 29.60
CA GLU A 638 0.27 36.40 28.94
C GLU A 638 1.27 35.23 29.11
N GLU A 639 1.28 34.64 30.31
CA GLU A 639 2.10 33.44 30.59
C GLU A 639 1.58 32.23 29.82
N GLN A 640 0.26 32.03 29.79
CA GLN A 640 -0.37 30.99 28.98
C GLN A 640 0.00 31.11 27.49
N LYS A 641 -0.06 32.32 26.92
CA LYS A 641 0.32 32.56 25.53
C LYS A 641 1.81 32.32 25.29
N ARG A 642 2.69 32.78 26.20
CA ARG A 642 4.13 32.52 26.08
C ARG A 642 4.46 31.04 26.19
N ASP A 643 3.87 30.30 27.11
CA ASP A 643 4.03 28.85 27.23
C ASP A 643 3.57 28.13 25.94
N PHE A 644 2.43 28.51 25.39
CA PHE A 644 1.94 27.97 24.12
C PHE A 644 2.90 28.27 22.95
N GLU A 645 3.38 29.52 22.83
CA GLU A 645 4.29 29.92 21.76
C GLU A 645 5.67 29.27 21.89
N GLU A 646 6.17 29.05 23.11
CA GLU A 646 7.43 28.33 23.37
C GLU A 646 7.34 26.86 22.91
N VAL A 647 6.21 26.20 23.16
CA VAL A 647 6.02 24.77 22.80
C VAL A 647 5.61 24.59 21.33
N ARG A 648 4.73 25.44 20.81
CA ARG A 648 4.10 25.29 19.48
C ARG A 648 4.70 26.22 18.41
N GLY A 649 5.47 27.20 18.81
CA GLY A 649 5.92 28.30 17.95
C GLY A 649 4.82 29.35 17.73
N ALA A 650 5.21 30.51 17.20
CA ALA A 650 4.28 31.56 16.81
C ALA A 650 3.62 31.23 15.46
N PHE A 651 2.37 31.70 15.27
CA PHE A 651 1.60 31.45 14.04
C PHE A 651 2.33 31.95 12.79
N GLU A 652 2.89 33.14 12.83
CA GLU A 652 3.54 33.79 11.70
C GLU A 652 4.83 33.07 11.25
N SER A 653 5.51 32.38 12.16
CA SER A 653 6.73 31.61 11.89
C SER A 653 6.47 30.12 11.62
N ASN A 654 5.22 29.68 11.67
CA ASN A 654 4.89 28.29 11.43
C ASN A 654 5.23 27.90 9.98
N PRO A 655 6.02 26.82 9.74
CA PRO A 655 6.47 26.44 8.39
C PRO A 655 5.33 26.17 7.41
N PHE A 656 4.19 25.62 7.88
CA PHE A 656 3.02 25.39 7.03
C PHE A 656 2.37 26.71 6.61
N VAL A 657 2.21 27.64 7.55
CA VAL A 657 1.64 28.98 7.29
C VAL A 657 2.50 29.75 6.29
N THR A 658 3.81 29.76 6.52
CA THR A 658 4.80 30.39 5.59
C THR A 658 4.72 29.78 4.19
N ALA A 659 4.62 28.44 4.09
CA ALA A 659 4.49 27.75 2.81
C ALA A 659 3.18 28.09 2.08
N VAL A 660 2.08 28.26 2.80
CA VAL A 660 0.78 28.68 2.21
C VAL A 660 0.88 30.11 1.66
N LEU A 661 1.48 31.04 2.41
CA LEU A 661 1.66 32.44 1.96
C LEU A 661 2.59 32.52 0.73
N GLU A 662 3.69 31.78 0.73
CA GLU A 662 4.58 31.71 -0.44
C GLU A 662 3.87 31.07 -1.66
N HIS A 663 3.05 30.05 -1.45
CA HIS A 663 2.27 29.45 -2.53
C HIS A 663 1.26 30.46 -3.13
N ILE A 664 0.59 31.27 -2.32
CA ILE A 664 -0.28 32.37 -2.78
C ILE A 664 0.50 33.34 -3.67
N LYS A 665 1.69 33.77 -3.22
CA LYS A 665 2.56 34.69 -3.98
C LYS A 665 2.96 34.08 -5.31
N VAL A 666 3.55 32.90 -5.30
CA VAL A 666 4.04 32.19 -6.50
C VAL A 666 2.89 31.97 -7.51
N LYS A 667 1.71 31.56 -7.05
CA LYS A 667 0.56 31.35 -7.95
C LYS A 667 -0.01 32.65 -8.49
N THR A 668 0.05 33.73 -7.73
CA THR A 668 -0.34 35.07 -8.20
C THR A 668 0.63 35.57 -9.30
N GLU A 669 1.93 35.43 -9.08
CA GLU A 669 2.97 35.82 -10.05
C GLU A 669 2.87 35.01 -11.34
N LEU A 670 2.75 33.67 -11.24
CA LEU A 670 2.58 32.76 -12.38
C LEU A 670 1.35 33.12 -13.23
N GLY A 671 0.21 33.40 -12.59
CA GLY A 671 -0.98 33.85 -13.29
C GLY A 671 -0.80 35.17 -14.02
N ASN A 672 -0.19 36.16 -13.35
CA ASN A 672 0.06 37.47 -13.93
C ASN A 672 1.04 37.40 -15.11
N GLU A 673 2.09 36.58 -15.01
CA GLU A 673 3.06 36.36 -16.08
C GLU A 673 2.39 35.78 -17.33
N LEU A 674 1.62 34.69 -17.19
CA LEU A 674 0.94 34.05 -18.31
C LEU A 674 -0.12 35.01 -18.92
N ILE A 675 -0.88 35.74 -18.10
CA ILE A 675 -1.82 36.76 -18.56
C ILE A 675 -1.09 37.87 -19.36
N GLY A 676 0.06 38.34 -18.86
CA GLY A 676 0.87 39.35 -19.56
C GLY A 676 1.37 38.87 -20.93
N ARG A 677 1.81 37.64 -21.04
CA ARG A 677 2.22 37.02 -22.31
C ARG A 677 1.04 36.89 -23.29
N LEU A 678 -0.13 36.50 -22.80
CA LEU A 678 -1.36 36.38 -23.61
C LEU A 678 -1.87 37.76 -24.04
N HIS A 679 -1.77 38.80 -23.20
CA HIS A 679 -2.15 40.17 -23.55
C HIS A 679 -1.29 40.79 -24.67
N GLY A 680 -0.05 40.33 -24.84
CA GLY A 680 0.79 40.71 -25.97
C GLY A 680 0.25 40.27 -27.34
N LEU A 681 -0.79 39.43 -27.37
CA LEU A 681 -1.49 38.93 -28.56
C LEU A 681 -2.85 39.61 -28.80
N LEU A 682 -3.39 40.33 -27.83
CA LEU A 682 -4.65 41.04 -27.90
C LEU A 682 -4.45 42.46 -28.43
#